data_27e7a5f76b41be6e61af4b98276a97bb
#
_entry.id   27e7a5f76b41be6e61af4b98276a97bb
#
_cell.length_a   1.000
_cell.length_b   1.000
_cell.length_c   1.000
_cell.angle_alpha   90.00
_cell.angle_beta   90.00
_cell.angle_gamma   90.00
#
_symmetry.space_group_name_H-M   'P 1'
#
loop_
_entity.id
_entity.type
_entity.pdbx_description
1 polymer ?
#
loop_
_entity_poly.entity_id
_entity_poly.type
_entity_poly.pdbx_seq_one_letter_code
_entity_poly.pdbx_strand_id
1 'polypeptide(L)'
;MNRKTVFRNLAIVAVIVLAFWGWSVWRDGDRDYTAVDTSVALTQLNVKNTKSIQIDDREQQLRIETNTPVKVGDNKEATKISTRYPAAASEEIFNDVKATGAPYQTNVNEQSVIWQLLIFILPMLILFGLFFFVMSRMQGGGRGGVMGFGKSRAKQLTKDMPKTTFADVAGADEAVEELYEIKDFLQNPARYQALGAKIPKGVLLYGPPGTGKTLLARAVAGEAGVPFFTISGSDFVEMFVGVGASRVRDLFEQAKNNSPCIIFVDEIDAVGRQRGAGLGGGHDEREQTLNQLLVEMDGFGDRSGIILIAATNRPDILDPALLRPGRFDRQIPVGNPDIAGRRAILKVHAKGKPIDPDADLDGLAKRTPGMSGADLANVVNESALLAARENASSITAPMLEEAVDRVIGGPRRKSRIISEHEKKVVAYHEGGHTLAAWAMPDLDPIYKVTILARGRTGGHALAVPEQDKELMTRSEMIARLVMAMGGRAAEELVFHEPTTGASSDIDQATKIARAMVTEYGMSARLGAVRYGQEQGDPFLGRSMGSQSDYSAGVAGEIDEEVRRLIEAAHTEAWAILSEYRDTLDVLATQLLEKETLTRKDLEKIFTEVEKRPRITAFNDFGDRTPSDKPPVKTPGELAMERGEPWPPPTPEKVAEPIGAGTAAVPAPYPGAPAPGAPVYPPQARRVGIPPSPSRIPRSRPRVLPVSRGRGPTTAPRVTGRRRAGRPAGRNRVHPSTGTPSTGPPKTGLPRTGLPSTERTVTGVASTVIPVRAPAVTGRTATARTVTAPEGSIDDDQQ
;
A
#
# COMPACT_ATOMS: atom_id res chain seq x y z
N MET A 1 31.65 28.69 -19.09
CA MET A 1 32.99 28.55 -19.73
C MET A 1 32.83 27.84 -21.05
N ASN A 2 33.29 28.43 -22.17
CA ASN A 2 33.12 27.87 -23.51
C ASN A 2 33.81 26.49 -23.61
N ARG A 3 33.12 25.50 -24.19
CA ARG A 3 33.70 24.16 -24.49
C ARG A 3 35.08 24.25 -25.15
N LYS A 4 35.28 25.27 -26.00
CA LYS A 4 36.57 25.54 -26.67
C LYS A 4 37.69 25.84 -25.69
N THR A 5 37.45 26.52 -24.58
CA THR A 5 38.50 26.89 -23.59
C THR A 5 38.94 25.67 -22.77
N VAL A 6 38.02 24.74 -22.48
CA VAL A 6 38.31 23.47 -21.77
C VAL A 6 39.17 22.56 -22.65
N PHE A 7 38.79 22.40 -23.93
CA PHE A 7 39.57 21.59 -24.89
C PHE A 7 40.95 22.18 -25.11
N ARG A 8 41.06 23.54 -25.19
CA ARG A 8 42.36 24.19 -25.35
C ARG A 8 43.29 23.95 -24.17
N ASN A 9 42.79 24.05 -22.95
CA ASN A 9 43.59 23.82 -21.76
C ASN A 9 43.97 22.33 -21.59
N LEU A 10 43.11 21.41 -21.96
CA LEU A 10 43.37 19.97 -21.95
C LEU A 10 44.42 19.62 -23.03
N ALA A 11 44.37 20.26 -24.19
CA ALA A 11 45.36 20.12 -25.24
C ALA A 11 46.74 20.62 -24.84
N ILE A 12 46.79 21.76 -24.12
CA ILE A 12 48.04 22.30 -23.61
C ILE A 12 48.68 21.36 -22.57
N VAL A 13 47.94 20.82 -21.67
CA VAL A 13 48.41 19.82 -20.69
C VAL A 13 48.91 18.55 -21.38
N ALA A 14 48.14 18.05 -22.38
CA ALA A 14 48.58 16.89 -23.18
C ALA A 14 49.88 17.14 -23.93
N VAL A 15 50.07 18.35 -24.49
CA VAL A 15 51.30 18.72 -25.20
C VAL A 15 52.49 18.80 -24.23
N ILE A 16 52.30 19.34 -23.02
CA ILE A 16 53.32 19.37 -21.98
C ILE A 16 53.74 17.97 -21.57
N VAL A 17 52.79 17.09 -21.34
CA VAL A 17 53.07 15.69 -20.97
C VAL A 17 53.77 14.93 -22.09
N LEU A 18 53.37 15.12 -23.34
CA LEU A 18 54.03 14.55 -24.50
C LEU A 18 55.42 15.09 -24.73
N ALA A 19 55.64 16.40 -24.51
CA ALA A 19 56.96 17.03 -24.58
C ALA A 19 57.90 16.53 -23.48
N PHE A 20 57.39 16.34 -22.28
CA PHE A 20 58.15 15.80 -21.16
C PHE A 20 58.50 14.30 -21.39
N TRP A 21 57.54 13.53 -21.90
CA TRP A 21 57.76 12.13 -22.29
C TRP A 21 58.79 12.02 -23.43
N GLY A 22 58.66 12.84 -24.43
CA GLY A 22 59.62 12.89 -25.57
C GLY A 22 61.02 13.30 -25.10
N TRP A 23 61.13 14.24 -24.15
CA TRP A 23 62.45 14.67 -23.59
C TRP A 23 63.04 13.57 -22.71
N SER A 24 62.24 12.80 -21.96
CA SER A 24 62.75 11.69 -21.15
C SER A 24 63.29 10.55 -22.01
N VAL A 25 62.62 10.23 -23.14
CA VAL A 25 63.02 9.19 -24.10
C VAL A 25 64.27 9.63 -24.87
N TRP A 26 64.46 10.96 -25.11
CA TRP A 26 65.63 11.49 -25.80
C TRP A 26 66.89 11.46 -24.93
N ARG A 27 66.80 11.36 -23.63
CA ARG A 27 67.91 11.42 -22.67
C ARG A 27 68.53 10.03 -22.36
N ASP A 28 67.99 8.95 -22.95
CA ASP A 28 68.54 7.60 -22.73
C ASP A 28 69.88 7.46 -23.47
N GLY A 29 70.98 7.38 -22.66
CA GLY A 29 72.38 7.27 -23.13
C GLY A 29 72.80 5.92 -23.72
N ASP A 30 71.84 5.03 -23.95
CA ASP A 30 72.16 3.64 -24.40
C ASP A 30 72.33 3.47 -25.92
N ARG A 31 72.22 4.54 -26.70
CA ARG A 31 72.26 4.46 -28.15
C ARG A 31 73.58 4.08 -28.75
N ASP A 32 74.67 4.20 -28.01
CA ASP A 32 76.06 3.98 -28.50
C ASP A 32 76.58 2.58 -28.19
N TYR A 33 75.94 1.82 -27.35
CA TYR A 33 76.36 0.47 -26.98
C TYR A 33 75.56 -0.62 -27.62
N THR A 34 76.24 -1.65 -28.13
CA THR A 34 75.55 -2.83 -28.70
C THR A 34 75.40 -3.87 -27.64
N ALA A 35 74.12 -4.36 -27.47
CA ALA A 35 73.81 -5.39 -26.50
C ALA A 35 74.41 -6.74 -26.95
N VAL A 36 75.06 -7.42 -26.03
CA VAL A 36 75.67 -8.71 -26.21
C VAL A 36 75.30 -9.68 -25.10
N ASP A 37 75.42 -10.98 -25.32
CA ASP A 37 75.24 -11.99 -24.30
C ASP A 37 76.24 -11.85 -23.17
N THR A 38 75.88 -12.13 -21.95
CA THR A 38 76.72 -11.99 -20.77
C THR A 38 77.96 -12.79 -20.85
N SER A 39 77.90 -14.00 -21.51
CA SER A 39 79.05 -14.85 -21.73
C SER A 39 80.14 -14.20 -22.63
N VAL A 40 79.69 -13.48 -23.66
CA VAL A 40 80.61 -12.76 -24.56
C VAL A 40 81.31 -11.60 -23.81
N ALA A 41 80.52 -10.85 -23.01
CA ALA A 41 81.09 -9.79 -22.21
C ALA A 41 82.11 -10.27 -21.20
N LEU A 42 81.84 -11.34 -20.47
CA LEU A 42 82.70 -12.00 -19.48
C LEU A 42 84.02 -12.52 -20.16
N THR A 43 83.85 -13.09 -21.37
CA THR A 43 85.05 -13.56 -22.15
C THR A 43 86.00 -12.38 -22.39
N GLN A 44 85.43 -11.16 -22.75
CA GLN A 44 86.27 -9.99 -23.00
C GLN A 44 86.96 -9.47 -21.77
N LEU A 45 86.34 -9.59 -20.59
CA LEU A 45 86.96 -9.30 -19.31
C LEU A 45 88.12 -10.26 -19.04
N ASN A 46 87.99 -11.54 -19.21
CA ASN A 46 88.95 -12.60 -18.98
C ASN A 46 90.12 -12.48 -19.90
N VAL A 47 89.97 -12.14 -21.19
CA VAL A 47 91.03 -11.95 -22.15
C VAL A 47 91.70 -10.56 -22.04
N LYS A 48 91.24 -9.72 -21.10
CA LYS A 48 91.73 -8.37 -20.87
C LYS A 48 91.69 -7.44 -22.11
N ASN A 49 90.68 -7.65 -22.95
CA ASN A 49 90.44 -6.85 -24.13
C ASN A 49 89.48 -5.63 -23.76
N THR A 50 89.82 -4.96 -22.72
CA THR A 50 89.01 -3.89 -22.17
C THR A 50 89.79 -2.57 -22.09
N LYS A 51 89.20 -1.48 -22.58
CA LYS A 51 89.73 -0.12 -22.64
C LYS A 51 89.14 0.69 -21.46
N SER A 52 87.84 0.63 -21.26
CA SER A 52 87.14 1.24 -20.15
C SER A 52 85.85 0.46 -19.80
N ILE A 53 85.44 0.46 -18.56
CA ILE A 53 84.31 -0.27 -18.09
C ILE A 53 83.42 0.67 -17.27
N GLN A 54 82.09 0.58 -17.51
CA GLN A 54 81.10 1.28 -16.66
C GLN A 54 80.16 0.23 -16.10
N ILE A 55 79.98 0.26 -14.80
CA ILE A 55 79.07 -0.59 -14.05
C ILE A 55 77.90 0.29 -13.60
N ASP A 56 76.72 -0.01 -14.04
CA ASP A 56 75.52 0.56 -13.52
C ASP A 56 74.79 -0.45 -12.62
N ASP A 57 74.95 -0.28 -11.31
CA ASP A 57 74.51 -1.19 -10.28
C ASP A 57 72.91 -1.20 -10.16
N ARG A 58 72.31 -0.09 -10.54
CA ARG A 58 70.87 0.01 -10.53
C ARG A 58 70.15 -0.76 -11.66
N GLU A 59 70.70 -0.62 -12.85
CA GLU A 59 70.12 -1.29 -14.05
C GLU A 59 70.77 -2.68 -14.24
N GLN A 60 71.70 -3.02 -13.35
CA GLN A 60 72.42 -4.28 -13.45
C GLN A 60 73.03 -4.48 -14.82
N GLN A 61 73.62 -3.39 -15.30
CA GLN A 61 74.19 -3.31 -16.65
C GLN A 61 75.67 -3.06 -16.57
N LEU A 62 76.40 -3.84 -17.38
CA LEU A 62 77.83 -3.69 -17.56
C LEU A 62 78.04 -3.18 -19.00
N ARG A 63 78.76 -2.04 -19.12
CA ARG A 63 79.15 -1.43 -20.40
C ARG A 63 80.66 -1.52 -20.50
N ILE A 64 81.16 -2.11 -21.56
CA ILE A 64 82.59 -2.34 -21.82
C ILE A 64 82.92 -1.68 -23.14
N GLU A 65 83.97 -0.84 -23.15
CA GLU A 65 84.69 -0.38 -24.34
C GLU A 65 85.93 -1.29 -24.54
N THR A 66 85.97 -2.00 -25.71
CA THR A 66 87.07 -2.96 -25.99
C THR A 66 88.14 -2.33 -26.81
N ASN A 67 89.41 -2.84 -26.69
CA ASN A 67 90.55 -2.36 -27.46
C ASN A 67 90.56 -2.88 -28.90
N THR A 68 90.06 -4.07 -29.15
CA THR A 68 89.78 -4.64 -30.45
C THR A 68 88.30 -4.93 -30.70
N PRO A 69 87.81 -4.79 -31.92
CA PRO A 69 86.37 -5.03 -32.17
C PRO A 69 85.99 -6.47 -31.85
N VAL A 70 84.82 -6.65 -31.24
CA VAL A 70 84.29 -7.93 -30.87
C VAL A 70 83.15 -8.28 -31.84
N LYS A 71 83.14 -9.48 -32.38
CA LYS A 71 82.06 -9.98 -33.24
C LYS A 71 80.80 -10.18 -32.43
N VAL A 72 79.75 -9.48 -32.83
CA VAL A 72 78.44 -9.57 -32.20
C VAL A 72 77.45 -10.09 -33.23
N GLY A 73 77.01 -11.34 -33.06
CA GLY A 73 76.09 -12.02 -34.05
C GLY A 73 76.69 -12.20 -35.44
N ASP A 74 75.87 -12.49 -36.44
CA ASP A 74 76.29 -12.96 -37.75
C ASP A 74 76.99 -11.98 -38.70
N ASN A 75 77.51 -10.84 -38.25
CA ASN A 75 78.41 -9.95 -39.07
C ASN A 75 78.57 -8.51 -38.62
N LYS A 76 78.32 -8.25 -37.33
CA LYS A 76 78.64 -6.89 -36.79
C LYS A 76 79.83 -6.93 -35.84
N GLU A 77 80.76 -6.00 -36.08
CA GLU A 77 81.86 -5.77 -35.16
C GLU A 77 81.53 -4.50 -34.32
N ALA A 78 81.59 -4.62 -33.04
CA ALA A 78 81.40 -3.52 -32.10
C ALA A 78 82.53 -3.36 -31.13
N THR A 79 82.93 -2.13 -30.90
CA THR A 79 83.93 -1.78 -29.85
C THR A 79 83.34 -1.33 -28.58
N LYS A 80 82.02 -1.06 -28.57
CA LYS A 80 81.21 -0.68 -27.34
C LYS A 80 80.14 -1.71 -27.17
N ILE A 81 80.22 -2.50 -26.14
CA ILE A 81 79.28 -3.62 -25.83
C ILE A 81 78.61 -3.36 -24.44
N SER A 82 77.40 -3.77 -24.33
CA SER A 82 76.66 -3.75 -23.07
C SER A 82 75.93 -5.07 -22.78
N THR A 83 75.95 -5.50 -21.54
CA THR A 83 75.18 -6.68 -21.13
C THR A 83 74.52 -6.42 -19.77
N ARG A 84 73.46 -7.23 -19.49
CA ARG A 84 72.77 -7.19 -18.17
C ARG A 84 73.19 -8.46 -17.38
N TYR A 85 73.33 -8.29 -16.11
CA TYR A 85 73.68 -9.41 -15.23
C TYR A 85 72.72 -9.50 -14.01
N PRO A 86 72.50 -10.69 -13.45
CA PRO A 86 71.63 -10.82 -12.28
C PRO A 86 72.31 -10.25 -11.00
N ALA A 87 71.48 -9.65 -10.12
CA ALA A 87 72.01 -9.04 -8.87
C ALA A 87 72.90 -10.00 -8.05
N ALA A 88 72.64 -11.28 -8.10
CA ALA A 88 73.46 -12.27 -7.37
C ALA A 88 74.88 -12.43 -7.91
N ALA A 89 75.17 -11.98 -9.14
CA ALA A 89 76.49 -12.04 -9.77
C ALA A 89 77.27 -10.70 -9.67
N SER A 90 76.73 -9.70 -8.98
CA SER A 90 77.37 -8.36 -8.90
C SER A 90 78.75 -8.39 -8.26
N GLU A 91 78.94 -9.19 -7.23
CA GLU A 91 80.21 -9.29 -6.53
C GLU A 91 81.25 -10.03 -7.40
N GLU A 92 80.86 -11.09 -8.13
CA GLU A 92 81.73 -11.82 -9.00
C GLU A 92 82.13 -10.96 -10.21
N ILE A 93 81.24 -10.28 -10.84
CA ILE A 93 81.48 -9.39 -11.98
C ILE A 93 82.36 -8.23 -11.54
N PHE A 94 82.16 -7.68 -10.37
CA PHE A 94 83.03 -6.63 -9.84
C PHE A 94 84.48 -7.10 -9.63
N ASN A 95 84.60 -8.31 -9.16
CA ASN A 95 85.91 -8.92 -9.00
C ASN A 95 86.64 -9.20 -10.33
N ASP A 96 85.87 -9.68 -11.33
CA ASP A 96 86.34 -9.87 -12.70
C ASP A 96 86.79 -8.52 -13.33
N VAL A 97 85.97 -7.46 -13.20
CA VAL A 97 86.30 -6.13 -13.68
C VAL A 97 87.57 -5.65 -13.04
N LYS A 98 87.75 -5.81 -11.72
CA LYS A 98 88.96 -5.43 -11.00
C LYS A 98 90.20 -6.24 -11.46
N ALA A 99 90.03 -7.50 -11.81
CA ALA A 99 91.12 -8.34 -12.29
C ALA A 99 91.63 -7.96 -13.68
N THR A 100 90.82 -7.24 -14.49
CA THR A 100 91.26 -6.74 -15.82
C THR A 100 92.31 -5.67 -15.77
N GLY A 101 92.34 -4.87 -14.70
CA GLY A 101 93.20 -3.72 -14.57
C GLY A 101 92.86 -2.49 -15.43
N ALA A 102 91.76 -2.57 -16.17
CA ALA A 102 91.27 -1.43 -16.91
C ALA A 102 90.56 -0.40 -16.05
N PRO A 103 90.60 0.89 -16.43
CA PRO A 103 89.89 1.93 -15.71
C PRO A 103 88.40 1.64 -15.71
N TYR A 104 87.77 1.61 -14.51
CA TYR A 104 86.38 1.40 -14.37
C TYR A 104 85.67 2.50 -13.56
N GLN A 105 84.40 2.79 -13.91
CA GLN A 105 83.54 3.71 -13.21
C GLN A 105 82.31 2.96 -12.75
N THR A 106 81.93 3.13 -11.48
CA THR A 106 80.62 2.67 -10.92
C THR A 106 79.72 3.81 -10.77
N ASN A 107 78.55 3.71 -11.42
CA ASN A 107 77.53 4.72 -11.35
C ASN A 107 76.46 4.29 -10.29
N VAL A 108 76.68 4.77 -9.08
CA VAL A 108 75.74 4.58 -7.98
C VAL A 108 74.86 5.82 -7.94
N ASN A 109 73.70 5.75 -8.61
CA ASN A 109 72.74 6.84 -8.65
C ASN A 109 71.85 6.78 -7.41
N GLU A 110 72.13 7.57 -6.34
CA GLU A 110 71.20 7.73 -5.23
C GLU A 110 69.93 8.39 -5.70
N GLN A 111 68.80 7.67 -5.56
CA GLN A 111 67.52 8.25 -5.86
C GLN A 111 67.25 9.41 -4.89
N SER A 112 67.10 10.61 -5.44
CA SER A 112 66.70 11.78 -4.68
C SER A 112 65.36 11.49 -4.05
N VAL A 113 65.27 11.51 -2.73
CA VAL A 113 64.08 11.32 -1.92
C VAL A 113 62.95 12.26 -2.41
N ILE A 114 63.34 13.42 -2.95
CA ILE A 114 62.43 14.40 -3.54
C ILE A 114 61.66 13.83 -4.71
N TRP A 115 62.26 13.02 -5.59
CA TRP A 115 61.56 12.39 -6.73
C TRP A 115 60.58 11.30 -6.29
N GLN A 116 60.89 10.50 -5.30
CA GLN A 116 60.02 9.52 -4.74
C GLN A 116 58.80 10.19 -4.11
N LEU A 117 59.00 11.27 -3.36
CA LEU A 117 57.95 12.04 -2.71
C LEU A 117 57.08 12.73 -3.73
N LEU A 118 57.64 13.22 -4.83
CA LEU A 118 56.91 13.89 -5.92
C LEU A 118 56.02 12.88 -6.72
N ILE A 119 56.49 11.70 -6.97
CA ILE A 119 55.75 10.63 -7.63
C ILE A 119 54.53 10.17 -6.79
N PHE A 120 54.64 10.20 -5.45
CA PHE A 120 53.59 9.81 -4.53
C PHE A 120 52.57 10.96 -4.29
N ILE A 121 53.04 12.18 -4.14
CA ILE A 121 52.20 13.36 -3.78
C ILE A 121 51.52 13.95 -5.02
N LEU A 122 52.14 13.93 -6.20
CA LEU A 122 51.61 14.57 -7.41
C LEU A 122 50.28 13.97 -7.85
N PRO A 123 50.04 12.63 -7.92
CA PRO A 123 48.77 12.07 -8.24
C PRO A 123 47.72 12.42 -7.20
N MET A 124 48.09 12.46 -5.91
CA MET A 124 47.18 12.83 -4.83
C MET A 124 46.76 14.31 -4.93
N LEU A 125 47.69 15.21 -5.24
CA LEU A 125 47.40 16.64 -5.48
C LEU A 125 46.54 16.84 -6.73
N ILE A 126 46.75 16.07 -7.79
CA ILE A 126 45.92 16.09 -9.02
C ILE A 126 44.50 15.59 -8.68
N LEU A 127 44.36 14.50 -7.93
CA LEU A 127 43.07 13.95 -7.49
C LEU A 127 42.32 14.93 -6.57
N PHE A 128 43.07 15.57 -5.62
CA PHE A 128 42.49 16.58 -4.73
C PHE A 128 42.11 17.88 -5.49
N GLY A 129 42.94 18.30 -6.45
CA GLY A 129 42.65 19.42 -7.35
C GLY A 129 41.43 19.12 -8.24
N LEU A 130 41.33 17.91 -8.78
CA LEU A 130 40.17 17.46 -9.56
C LEU A 130 38.91 17.39 -8.68
N PHE A 131 39.01 16.84 -7.49
CA PHE A 131 37.94 16.80 -6.49
C PHE A 131 37.48 18.21 -6.13
N PHE A 132 38.43 19.11 -5.82
CA PHE A 132 38.11 20.51 -5.50
C PHE A 132 37.53 21.26 -6.72
N PHE A 133 38.03 20.98 -7.91
CA PHE A 133 37.50 21.51 -9.17
C PHE A 133 36.07 21.01 -9.45
N VAL A 134 35.78 19.74 -9.26
CA VAL A 134 34.43 19.17 -9.39
C VAL A 134 33.52 19.76 -8.32
N MET A 135 34.01 19.89 -7.09
CA MET A 135 33.25 20.43 -5.98
C MET A 135 33.00 21.94 -6.12
N SER A 136 34.00 22.72 -6.58
CA SER A 136 33.82 24.15 -6.89
C SER A 136 32.89 24.36 -8.08
N ARG A 137 32.83 23.41 -9.02
CA ARG A 137 31.90 23.47 -10.14
C ARG A 137 30.47 23.05 -9.74
N MET A 138 30.33 22.18 -8.76
CA MET A 138 29.04 21.87 -8.11
C MET A 138 28.55 23.07 -7.28
N GLN A 139 29.46 23.88 -6.67
CA GLN A 139 29.11 25.05 -5.91
C GLN A 139 28.94 26.35 -6.75
N GLY A 140 29.60 26.44 -7.90
CA GLY A 140 29.64 27.65 -8.73
C GLY A 140 28.65 27.70 -9.90
N GLY A 141 27.91 26.61 -10.15
CA GLY A 141 26.96 26.46 -11.27
C GLY A 141 25.51 26.58 -10.88
N GLY A 142 25.05 27.80 -10.65
CA GLY A 142 23.61 28.08 -10.64
C GLY A 142 22.89 27.72 -9.34
N ARG A 143 22.20 28.65 -8.81
CA ARG A 143 21.23 28.68 -7.67
C ARG A 143 20.16 27.55 -7.65
N GLY A 144 20.44 26.33 -8.12
CA GLY A 144 19.47 25.24 -8.30
C GLY A 144 19.94 23.80 -8.02
N GLY A 145 21.18 23.53 -7.58
CA GLY A 145 21.73 22.16 -7.59
C GLY A 145 21.27 21.26 -6.43
N VAL A 146 21.38 21.66 -5.19
CA VAL A 146 21.02 20.85 -4.01
C VAL A 146 19.77 21.38 -3.30
N MET A 147 19.50 22.67 -3.39
CA MET A 147 18.26 23.25 -2.86
C MET A 147 17.01 22.99 -3.74
N GLY A 148 17.17 22.48 -4.96
CA GLY A 148 16.05 22.15 -5.84
C GLY A 148 15.32 20.85 -5.46
N PHE A 149 15.93 19.94 -4.71
CA PHE A 149 15.31 18.70 -4.24
C PHE A 149 14.25 18.93 -3.15
N GLY A 150 14.33 20.01 -2.41
CA GLY A 150 13.37 20.35 -1.35
C GLY A 150 12.14 21.13 -1.82
N LYS A 151 12.06 21.52 -3.10
CA LYS A 151 10.88 22.25 -3.60
C LYS A 151 9.69 21.34 -3.76
N SER A 152 8.55 21.78 -3.26
CA SER A 152 7.27 21.10 -3.41
C SER A 152 6.94 20.88 -4.89
N ARG A 153 6.45 19.68 -5.22
CA ARG A 153 5.87 19.33 -6.52
C ARG A 153 4.38 19.63 -6.58
N ALA A 154 3.84 20.33 -5.58
CA ALA A 154 2.43 20.68 -5.55
C ALA A 154 2.03 21.39 -6.85
N LYS A 155 0.99 20.86 -7.47
CA LYS A 155 0.41 21.45 -8.69
C LYS A 155 -0.66 22.45 -8.27
N GLN A 156 -0.44 23.72 -8.59
CA GLN A 156 -1.52 24.69 -8.53
C GLN A 156 -2.44 24.46 -9.71
N LEU A 157 -3.72 24.24 -9.44
CA LEU A 157 -4.73 24.23 -10.49
C LEU A 157 -4.92 25.68 -10.99
N THR A 158 -4.48 25.92 -12.21
CA THR A 158 -4.61 27.23 -12.87
C THR A 158 -6.06 27.52 -13.21
N LYS A 159 -6.39 28.81 -13.39
CA LYS A 159 -7.76 29.29 -13.73
C LYS A 159 -8.35 28.69 -15.01
N ASP A 160 -7.54 28.06 -15.84
CA ASP A 160 -7.92 27.52 -17.15
C ASP A 160 -8.45 26.06 -17.06
N MET A 161 -8.41 25.41 -15.88
CA MET A 161 -9.02 24.09 -15.68
C MET A 161 -10.53 24.22 -15.47
N PRO A 162 -11.35 23.28 -16.02
CA PRO A 162 -12.78 23.26 -15.78
C PRO A 162 -13.04 23.26 -14.28
N LYS A 163 -13.82 24.23 -13.82
CA LYS A 163 -14.16 24.35 -12.39
C LYS A 163 -15.11 23.22 -12.02
N THR A 164 -14.60 22.27 -11.26
CA THR A 164 -15.43 21.25 -10.61
C THR A 164 -16.24 21.94 -9.51
N THR A 165 -17.54 21.73 -9.49
CA THR A 165 -18.47 22.28 -8.50
C THR A 165 -19.19 21.16 -7.75
N PHE A 166 -19.97 21.48 -6.72
CA PHE A 166 -20.80 20.48 -6.05
C PHE A 166 -21.86 19.86 -6.96
N ALA A 167 -22.24 20.51 -8.06
CA ALA A 167 -23.13 19.94 -9.09
C ALA A 167 -22.51 18.76 -9.85
N ASP A 168 -21.19 18.62 -9.82
CA ASP A 168 -20.45 17.49 -10.40
C ASP A 168 -20.27 16.33 -9.42
N VAL A 169 -20.67 16.51 -8.15
CA VAL A 169 -20.61 15.51 -7.09
C VAL A 169 -22.01 14.92 -6.88
N ALA A 170 -22.09 13.61 -6.79
CA ALA A 170 -23.35 12.92 -6.53
C ALA A 170 -23.14 11.81 -5.52
N GLY A 171 -24.16 11.51 -4.71
CA GLY A 171 -24.16 10.40 -3.76
C GLY A 171 -23.23 10.58 -2.57
N ALA A 172 -23.02 11.81 -2.13
CA ALA A 172 -22.27 12.17 -0.93
C ALA A 172 -22.86 13.45 -0.31
N ASP A 173 -24.19 13.50 -0.20
CA ASP A 173 -24.95 14.71 0.14
C ASP A 173 -24.57 15.23 1.53
N GLU A 174 -24.40 14.35 2.54
CA GLU A 174 -23.98 14.74 3.88
C GLU A 174 -22.56 15.32 3.89
N ALA A 175 -21.65 14.74 3.13
CA ALA A 175 -20.30 15.27 3.01
C ALA A 175 -20.28 16.62 2.29
N VAL A 176 -21.16 16.84 1.31
CA VAL A 176 -21.34 18.12 0.63
C VAL A 176 -21.90 19.16 1.57
N GLU A 177 -22.88 18.83 2.41
CA GLU A 177 -23.46 19.74 3.40
C GLU A 177 -22.40 20.23 4.40
N GLU A 178 -21.60 19.32 4.95
CA GLU A 178 -20.49 19.67 5.82
C GLU A 178 -19.43 20.55 5.15
N LEU A 179 -19.13 20.26 3.89
CA LEU A 179 -18.16 21.03 3.11
C LEU A 179 -18.71 22.37 2.61
N TYR A 180 -20.04 22.52 2.55
CA TYR A 180 -20.68 23.78 2.20
C TYR A 180 -20.38 24.87 3.24
N GLU A 181 -20.30 24.53 4.51
CA GLU A 181 -19.88 25.46 5.56
C GLU A 181 -18.44 25.96 5.32
N ILE A 182 -17.55 25.07 4.90
CA ILE A 182 -16.16 25.42 4.56
C ILE A 182 -16.10 26.39 3.39
N LYS A 183 -16.89 26.14 2.35
CA LYS A 183 -17.04 27.02 1.18
C LYS A 183 -17.57 28.38 1.59
N ASP A 184 -18.69 28.45 2.36
CA ASP A 184 -19.29 29.72 2.81
C ASP A 184 -18.30 30.52 3.65
N PHE A 185 -17.55 29.86 4.52
CA PHE A 185 -16.48 30.49 5.28
C PHE A 185 -15.38 31.12 4.37
N LEU A 186 -14.90 30.38 3.36
CA LEU A 186 -13.87 30.92 2.44
C LEU A 186 -14.36 32.11 1.64
N GLN A 187 -15.67 32.16 1.34
CA GLN A 187 -16.31 33.26 0.63
C GLN A 187 -16.63 34.44 1.54
N ASN A 188 -17.13 34.19 2.76
CA ASN A 188 -17.68 35.18 3.68
C ASN A 188 -17.02 35.13 5.06
N PRO A 189 -15.68 35.25 5.22
CA PRO A 189 -14.98 35.07 6.49
C PRO A 189 -15.42 36.09 7.57
N ALA A 190 -15.81 37.30 7.18
CA ALA A 190 -16.21 38.38 8.11
C ALA A 190 -17.47 38.02 8.92
N ARG A 191 -18.42 37.28 8.35
CA ARG A 191 -19.64 36.82 9.04
C ARG A 191 -19.32 35.90 10.21
N TYR A 192 -18.42 34.96 10.03
CA TYR A 192 -18.02 34.00 11.06
C TYR A 192 -17.18 34.69 12.14
N GLN A 193 -16.27 35.58 11.75
CA GLN A 193 -15.45 36.36 12.68
C GLN A 193 -16.28 37.28 13.57
N ALA A 194 -17.36 37.90 13.03
CA ALA A 194 -18.27 38.77 13.81
C ALA A 194 -19.01 38.00 14.92
N LEU A 195 -19.26 36.70 14.71
CA LEU A 195 -19.90 35.81 15.69
C LEU A 195 -18.88 35.15 16.63
N GLY A 196 -17.57 35.38 16.45
CA GLY A 196 -16.51 34.75 17.24
C GLY A 196 -16.30 33.26 16.93
N ALA A 197 -16.83 32.77 15.82
CA ALA A 197 -16.66 31.38 15.38
C ALA A 197 -15.21 31.11 15.02
N LYS A 198 -14.68 29.98 15.52
CA LYS A 198 -13.37 29.47 15.14
C LYS A 198 -13.49 28.59 13.92
N ILE A 199 -12.65 28.83 12.95
CA ILE A 199 -12.62 28.12 11.69
C ILE A 199 -11.84 26.84 11.86
N PRO A 200 -12.31 25.71 11.29
CA PRO A 200 -11.51 24.51 11.24
C PRO A 200 -10.25 24.74 10.38
N LYS A 201 -9.08 24.47 10.94
CA LYS A 201 -7.82 24.58 10.23
C LYS A 201 -7.62 23.43 9.24
N GLY A 202 -8.17 22.27 9.56
CA GLY A 202 -8.07 21.07 8.75
C GLY A 202 -9.34 20.25 8.72
N VAL A 203 -9.59 19.65 7.57
CA VAL A 203 -10.69 18.72 7.31
C VAL A 203 -10.09 17.39 6.83
N LEU A 204 -10.47 16.30 7.47
CA LEU A 204 -10.08 14.95 7.06
C LEU A 204 -11.25 14.26 6.37
N LEU A 205 -11.10 13.94 5.09
CA LEU A 205 -12.03 13.10 4.34
C LEU A 205 -11.55 11.65 4.44
N TYR A 206 -12.38 10.77 4.99
CA TYR A 206 -11.98 9.38 5.16
C TYR A 206 -13.07 8.41 4.69
N GLY A 207 -12.68 7.21 4.27
CA GLY A 207 -13.61 6.18 3.81
C GLY A 207 -13.03 5.30 2.71
N PRO A 208 -13.81 4.37 2.16
CA PRO A 208 -13.35 3.43 1.14
C PRO A 208 -12.75 4.12 -0.09
N PRO A 209 -11.86 3.45 -0.83
CA PRO A 209 -11.32 3.98 -2.08
C PRO A 209 -12.43 4.14 -3.12
N GLY A 210 -12.28 5.14 -4.01
CA GLY A 210 -13.24 5.35 -5.10
C GLY A 210 -14.51 6.11 -4.74
N THR A 211 -14.69 6.55 -3.49
CA THR A 211 -15.89 7.29 -3.03
C THR A 211 -15.91 8.77 -3.41
N GLY A 212 -14.86 9.28 -4.08
CA GLY A 212 -14.86 10.66 -4.59
C GLY A 212 -14.22 11.70 -3.66
N LYS A 213 -13.46 11.32 -2.63
CA LYS A 213 -12.79 12.24 -1.68
C LYS A 213 -11.99 13.35 -2.36
N THR A 214 -11.18 13.00 -3.35
CA THR A 214 -10.40 13.96 -4.14
C THR A 214 -11.29 14.87 -5.00
N LEU A 215 -12.42 14.35 -5.49
CA LEU A 215 -13.41 15.12 -6.26
C LEU A 215 -14.11 16.15 -5.36
N LEU A 216 -14.53 15.74 -4.14
CA LEU A 216 -15.11 16.63 -3.14
C LEU A 216 -14.19 17.80 -2.79
N ALA A 217 -12.92 17.51 -2.53
CA ALA A 217 -11.94 18.57 -2.21
C ALA A 217 -11.77 19.57 -3.35
N ARG A 218 -11.78 19.10 -4.61
CA ARG A 218 -11.76 19.98 -5.79
C ARG A 218 -13.04 20.78 -5.94
N ALA A 219 -14.18 20.17 -5.66
CA ALA A 219 -15.48 20.83 -5.73
C ALA A 219 -15.58 21.99 -4.75
N VAL A 220 -15.11 21.81 -3.49
CA VAL A 220 -15.03 22.90 -2.51
C VAL A 220 -14.23 24.09 -3.05
N ALA A 221 -13.05 23.83 -3.61
CA ALA A 221 -12.19 24.88 -4.15
C ALA A 221 -12.81 25.60 -5.35
N GLY A 222 -13.43 24.82 -6.24
CA GLY A 222 -14.12 25.37 -7.41
C GLY A 222 -15.33 26.21 -7.03
N GLU A 223 -16.14 25.75 -6.08
CA GLU A 223 -17.32 26.46 -5.56
C GLU A 223 -16.93 27.71 -4.78
N ALA A 224 -15.86 27.63 -3.95
CA ALA A 224 -15.32 28.77 -3.24
C ALA A 224 -14.57 29.78 -4.12
N GLY A 225 -14.13 29.36 -5.32
CA GLY A 225 -13.35 30.21 -6.24
C GLY A 225 -11.95 30.54 -5.74
N VAL A 226 -11.35 29.66 -4.91
CA VAL A 226 -10.03 29.87 -4.32
C VAL A 226 -8.97 28.96 -4.98
N PRO A 227 -7.67 29.34 -4.91
CA PRO A 227 -6.56 28.52 -5.37
C PRO A 227 -6.54 27.15 -4.68
N PHE A 228 -6.21 26.10 -5.46
CA PHE A 228 -6.14 24.73 -4.98
C PHE A 228 -4.75 24.13 -5.21
N PHE A 229 -4.06 23.80 -4.12
CA PHE A 229 -2.76 23.15 -4.13
C PHE A 229 -2.93 21.67 -3.80
N THR A 230 -2.56 20.78 -4.70
CA THR A 230 -2.69 19.34 -4.50
C THR A 230 -1.33 18.65 -4.49
N ILE A 231 -1.16 17.76 -3.54
CA ILE A 231 0.02 16.92 -3.38
C ILE A 231 -0.41 15.54 -2.84
N SER A 232 0.32 14.47 -3.18
CA SER A 232 0.14 13.17 -2.52
C SER A 232 1.00 13.08 -1.26
N GLY A 233 0.49 12.44 -0.21
CA GLY A 233 1.28 12.13 0.98
C GLY A 233 2.55 11.34 0.66
N SER A 234 2.51 10.51 -0.37
CA SER A 234 3.68 9.77 -0.87
C SER A 234 4.79 10.67 -1.41
N ASP A 235 4.46 11.88 -1.93
CA ASP A 235 5.45 12.85 -2.42
C ASP A 235 6.32 13.44 -1.31
N PHE A 236 5.90 13.30 -0.07
CA PHE A 236 6.67 13.74 1.10
C PHE A 236 7.64 12.66 1.61
N VAL A 237 7.46 11.40 1.20
CA VAL A 237 8.33 10.30 1.63
C VAL A 237 9.52 10.20 0.68
N GLU A 238 10.71 10.50 1.20
CA GLU A 238 11.96 10.47 0.43
C GLU A 238 13.03 9.66 1.18
N MET A 239 14.07 9.25 0.46
CA MET A 239 15.19 8.51 1.08
C MET A 239 16.14 9.40 1.89
N PHE A 240 16.12 10.71 1.65
CA PHE A 240 17.03 11.66 2.30
C PHE A 240 16.31 12.39 3.43
N VAL A 241 16.86 12.32 4.62
CA VAL A 241 16.30 12.95 5.83
C VAL A 241 16.20 14.47 5.64
N GLY A 242 15.03 15.03 5.95
CA GLY A 242 14.74 16.46 5.91
C GLY A 242 14.22 17.01 4.58
N VAL A 243 14.22 16.22 3.50
CA VAL A 243 13.68 16.65 2.19
C VAL A 243 12.17 16.77 2.25
N GLY A 244 11.47 15.79 2.84
CA GLY A 244 10.02 15.81 3.05
C GLY A 244 9.59 17.02 3.89
N ALA A 245 10.25 17.25 5.01
CA ALA A 245 10.00 18.42 5.86
C ALA A 245 10.24 19.77 5.13
N SER A 246 11.22 19.83 4.23
CA SER A 246 11.45 21.01 3.39
C SER A 246 10.32 21.24 2.39
N ARG A 247 9.79 20.16 1.77
CA ARG A 247 8.64 20.24 0.86
C ARG A 247 7.36 20.70 1.57
N VAL A 248 7.14 20.22 2.79
CA VAL A 248 6.03 20.70 3.61
C VAL A 248 6.15 22.21 3.80
N ARG A 249 7.30 22.73 4.25
CA ARG A 249 7.51 24.17 4.44
C ARG A 249 7.26 24.96 3.17
N ASP A 250 7.83 24.53 2.05
CA ASP A 250 7.68 25.20 0.75
C ASP A 250 6.20 25.23 0.29
N LEU A 251 5.46 24.14 0.47
CA LEU A 251 4.02 24.08 0.18
C LEU A 251 3.22 25.09 0.99
N PHE A 252 3.46 25.13 2.32
CA PHE A 252 2.77 26.04 3.22
C PHE A 252 3.16 27.50 3.00
N GLU A 253 4.41 27.78 2.61
CA GLU A 253 4.86 29.11 2.21
C GLU A 253 4.17 29.57 0.93
N GLN A 254 4.04 28.69 -0.07
CA GLN A 254 3.29 28.98 -1.30
C GLN A 254 1.83 29.27 -1.00
N ALA A 255 1.20 28.49 -0.11
CA ALA A 255 -0.18 28.69 0.30
C ALA A 255 -0.37 30.02 1.05
N LYS A 256 0.54 30.39 1.95
CA LYS A 256 0.53 31.67 2.67
C LYS A 256 0.59 32.87 1.71
N ASN A 257 1.35 32.75 0.64
CA ASN A 257 1.48 33.80 -0.38
C ASN A 257 0.25 33.91 -1.32
N ASN A 258 -0.63 32.89 -1.32
CA ASN A 258 -1.82 32.83 -2.19
C ASN A 258 -3.12 32.68 -1.37
N SER A 259 -3.16 33.13 -0.15
CA SER A 259 -4.35 33.14 0.71
C SER A 259 -5.42 34.13 0.20
N PRO A 260 -6.75 33.76 0.23
CA PRO A 260 -7.30 32.48 0.72
C PRO A 260 -7.12 31.33 -0.26
N CYS A 261 -6.82 30.12 0.25
CA CYS A 261 -6.58 28.94 -0.59
C CYS A 261 -6.87 27.63 0.16
N ILE A 262 -6.98 26.55 -0.62
CA ILE A 262 -7.07 25.19 -0.08
C ILE A 262 -5.79 24.44 -0.41
N ILE A 263 -5.21 23.76 0.59
CA ILE A 263 -4.17 22.76 0.44
C ILE A 263 -4.85 21.40 0.53
N PHE A 264 -4.67 20.54 -0.47
CA PHE A 264 -5.17 19.18 -0.46
C PHE A 264 -4.02 18.19 -0.43
N VAL A 265 -4.05 17.29 0.57
CA VAL A 265 -3.09 16.20 0.70
C VAL A 265 -3.84 14.89 0.55
N ASP A 266 -3.63 14.22 -0.59
CA ASP A 266 -4.18 12.87 -0.82
C ASP A 266 -3.29 11.82 -0.16
N GLU A 267 -3.87 10.69 0.25
CA GLU A 267 -3.13 9.59 0.89
C GLU A 267 -2.27 10.05 2.08
N ILE A 268 -2.87 10.84 2.97
CA ILE A 268 -2.15 11.40 4.13
C ILE A 268 -1.56 10.30 5.04
N ASP A 269 -2.10 9.10 5.00
CA ASP A 269 -1.62 7.93 5.72
C ASP A 269 -0.19 7.50 5.33
N ALA A 270 0.30 7.89 4.14
CA ALA A 270 1.69 7.68 3.76
C ALA A 270 2.68 8.37 4.72
N VAL A 271 2.30 9.53 5.29
CA VAL A 271 3.13 10.34 6.20
C VAL A 271 2.60 10.31 7.62
N GLY A 272 1.27 10.28 7.76
CA GLY A 272 0.55 10.44 9.02
C GLY A 272 0.42 9.19 9.87
N ARG A 273 1.09 8.10 9.56
CA ARG A 273 0.98 6.83 10.27
C ARG A 273 1.53 6.92 11.70
N GLN A 274 0.90 6.19 12.63
CA GLN A 274 1.32 6.08 14.03
C GLN A 274 2.79 5.65 14.15
N ARG A 275 3.45 6.19 15.18
CA ARG A 275 4.85 5.86 15.54
C ARG A 275 4.94 4.41 15.97
N GLY A 276 5.55 3.58 15.17
CA GLY A 276 5.77 2.18 15.49
C GLY A 276 7.18 1.97 16.03
N ALA A 277 7.33 1.05 16.99
CA ALA A 277 8.62 0.57 17.48
C ALA A 277 9.31 -0.31 16.40
N GLY A 278 9.60 0.24 15.23
CA GLY A 278 10.26 -0.46 14.14
C GLY A 278 11.78 -0.22 14.16
N LEU A 279 12.55 -1.28 14.24
CA LEU A 279 14.00 -1.31 14.08
C LEU A 279 14.39 -1.07 12.60
N GLY A 280 14.36 0.19 12.12
CA GLY A 280 14.82 0.46 10.76
C GLY A 280 14.88 1.95 10.43
N GLY A 281 16.00 2.43 9.92
CA GLY A 281 16.34 3.83 9.66
C GLY A 281 15.53 4.59 8.60
N GLY A 282 14.39 4.05 8.14
CA GLY A 282 13.45 4.74 7.23
C GLY A 282 12.30 5.43 7.97
N HIS A 283 12.23 5.33 9.29
CA HIS A 283 11.15 5.92 10.09
C HIS A 283 11.42 7.37 10.48
N ASP A 284 12.69 7.75 10.67
CA ASP A 284 13.09 9.08 11.14
C ASP A 284 12.67 10.20 10.15
N GLU A 285 12.72 9.94 8.87
CA GLU A 285 12.34 10.91 7.83
C GLU A 285 10.83 11.18 7.84
N ARG A 286 10.01 10.12 7.95
CA ARG A 286 8.55 10.26 8.03
C ARG A 286 8.11 11.00 9.29
N GLU A 287 8.70 10.67 10.44
CA GLU A 287 8.42 11.36 11.70
C GLU A 287 8.82 12.84 11.64
N GLN A 288 9.97 13.14 11.04
CA GLN A 288 10.40 14.53 10.86
C GLN A 288 9.43 15.30 9.95
N THR A 289 8.97 14.66 8.89
CA THR A 289 8.00 15.26 7.96
C THR A 289 6.64 15.45 8.61
N LEU A 290 6.14 14.46 9.36
CA LEU A 290 4.91 14.57 10.15
C LEU A 290 5.02 15.70 11.18
N ASN A 291 6.12 15.74 11.94
CA ASN A 291 6.33 16.80 12.93
C ASN A 291 6.34 18.18 12.26
N GLN A 292 6.95 18.32 11.07
CA GLN A 292 6.92 19.59 10.33
C GLN A 292 5.49 19.94 9.88
N LEU A 293 4.70 18.96 9.41
CA LEU A 293 3.30 19.17 9.06
C LEU A 293 2.50 19.69 10.26
N LEU A 294 2.68 19.07 11.43
CA LEU A 294 2.03 19.49 12.66
C LEU A 294 2.43 20.91 13.07
N VAL A 295 3.72 21.27 12.94
CA VAL A 295 4.23 22.62 13.23
C VAL A 295 3.61 23.66 12.28
N GLU A 296 3.53 23.35 10.98
CA GLU A 296 2.92 24.29 10.03
C GLU A 296 1.42 24.46 10.26
N MET A 297 0.68 23.38 10.62
CA MET A 297 -0.74 23.46 10.99
C MET A 297 -0.95 24.29 12.25
N ASP A 298 -0.13 24.09 13.27
CA ASP A 298 -0.21 24.84 14.52
C ASP A 298 0.17 26.32 14.30
N GLY A 299 1.07 26.59 13.33
CA GLY A 299 1.55 27.91 12.94
C GLY A 299 0.54 28.74 12.14
N PHE A 300 -0.60 28.21 11.73
CA PHE A 300 -1.66 28.99 11.10
C PHE A 300 -2.35 29.90 12.14
N GLY A 301 -2.32 31.20 11.86
CA GLY A 301 -3.16 32.15 12.62
C GLY A 301 -4.64 31.96 12.25
N ASP A 302 -5.52 32.23 13.19
CA ASP A 302 -6.97 32.08 13.01
C ASP A 302 -7.57 32.93 11.87
N ARG A 303 -6.77 33.78 11.25
CA ARG A 303 -7.14 34.69 10.13
C ARG A 303 -6.43 34.38 8.82
N SER A 304 -5.73 33.25 8.71
CA SER A 304 -4.90 32.99 7.52
C SER A 304 -5.70 32.71 6.24
N GLY A 305 -6.98 32.34 6.35
CA GLY A 305 -7.79 31.98 5.18
C GLY A 305 -7.31 30.71 4.43
N ILE A 306 -6.43 29.93 5.06
CA ILE A 306 -5.90 28.68 4.48
C ILE A 306 -6.60 27.51 5.17
N ILE A 307 -7.13 26.57 4.39
CA ILE A 307 -7.73 25.34 4.91
C ILE A 307 -6.97 24.15 4.32
N LEU A 308 -6.55 23.25 5.21
CA LEU A 308 -5.93 21.99 4.83
C LEU A 308 -7.00 20.91 4.74
N ILE A 309 -7.22 20.35 3.57
CA ILE A 309 -8.07 19.16 3.38
C ILE A 309 -7.15 17.96 3.16
N ALA A 310 -7.33 16.91 3.93
CA ALA A 310 -6.60 15.65 3.69
C ALA A 310 -7.58 14.52 3.37
N ALA A 311 -7.12 13.55 2.60
CA ALA A 311 -7.88 12.34 2.32
C ALA A 311 -7.09 11.09 2.71
N THR A 312 -7.82 10.10 3.26
CA THR A 312 -7.25 8.78 3.57
C THR A 312 -8.28 7.67 3.36
N ASN A 313 -7.81 6.50 3.01
CA ASN A 313 -8.62 5.28 3.00
C ASN A 313 -8.49 4.50 4.33
N ARG A 314 -7.58 4.92 5.21
CA ARG A 314 -7.27 4.23 6.46
C ARG A 314 -7.13 5.21 7.62
N PRO A 315 -8.23 5.68 8.18
CA PRO A 315 -8.21 6.57 9.34
C PRO A 315 -7.64 5.89 10.60
N ASP A 316 -7.74 4.56 10.68
CA ASP A 316 -7.29 3.70 11.78
C ASP A 316 -5.78 3.78 12.06
N ILE A 317 -4.97 4.00 11.02
CA ILE A 317 -3.51 4.03 11.15
C ILE A 317 -2.92 5.42 11.39
N LEU A 318 -3.76 6.47 11.37
CA LEU A 318 -3.28 7.83 11.54
C LEU A 318 -2.80 8.11 12.97
N ASP A 319 -1.75 8.92 13.10
CA ASP A 319 -1.26 9.38 14.40
C ASP A 319 -2.36 10.24 15.08
N PRO A 320 -2.79 9.90 16.30
CA PRO A 320 -3.79 10.67 17.05
C PRO A 320 -3.44 12.15 17.21
N ALA A 321 -2.16 12.51 17.09
CA ALA A 321 -1.73 13.91 17.11
C ALA A 321 -2.28 14.73 15.94
N LEU A 322 -2.58 14.12 14.79
CA LEU A 322 -3.22 14.79 13.66
C LEU A 322 -4.69 15.11 13.92
N LEU A 323 -5.37 14.29 14.72
CA LEU A 323 -6.80 14.38 14.99
C LEU A 323 -7.13 15.27 16.19
N ARG A 324 -6.12 15.94 16.78
CA ARG A 324 -6.34 16.87 17.89
C ARG A 324 -6.96 18.18 17.42
N PRO A 325 -7.81 18.83 18.27
CA PRO A 325 -8.35 20.15 17.95
C PRO A 325 -7.26 21.16 17.58
N GLY A 326 -7.52 21.97 16.56
CA GLY A 326 -6.56 22.91 15.98
C GLY A 326 -5.74 22.33 14.82
N ARG A 327 -6.00 21.08 14.41
CA ARG A 327 -5.38 20.38 13.29
C ARG A 327 -6.45 19.86 12.33
N PHE A 328 -6.72 18.55 12.30
CA PHE A 328 -7.88 18.02 11.58
C PHE A 328 -9.10 18.05 12.50
N ASP A 329 -9.68 19.23 12.63
CA ASP A 329 -10.79 19.51 13.54
C ASP A 329 -12.09 18.83 13.10
N ARG A 330 -12.28 18.71 11.79
CA ARG A 330 -13.41 18.02 11.18
C ARG A 330 -12.98 16.75 10.52
N GLN A 331 -13.73 15.69 10.80
CA GLN A 331 -13.55 14.38 10.20
C GLN A 331 -14.87 14.03 9.50
N ILE A 332 -14.84 14.01 8.17
CA ILE A 332 -16.02 13.80 7.34
C ILE A 332 -15.94 12.39 6.72
N PRO A 333 -16.83 11.47 7.08
CA PRO A 333 -16.90 10.16 6.44
C PRO A 333 -17.44 10.29 5.02
N VAL A 334 -16.79 9.62 4.07
CA VAL A 334 -17.27 9.54 2.68
C VAL A 334 -17.43 8.06 2.37
N GLY A 335 -18.62 7.54 2.65
CA GLY A 335 -18.98 6.13 2.48
C GLY A 335 -19.28 5.75 1.03
N ASN A 336 -19.64 4.47 0.82
CA ASN A 336 -20.22 4.03 -0.43
C ASN A 336 -21.63 4.63 -0.55
N PRO A 337 -22.05 5.00 -1.78
CA PRO A 337 -23.34 5.65 -2.01
C PRO A 337 -24.51 4.68 -1.74
N ASP A 338 -25.57 5.19 -1.18
CA ASP A 338 -26.85 4.55 -1.08
C ASP A 338 -27.53 4.39 -2.47
N ILE A 339 -28.69 3.78 -2.55
CA ILE A 339 -29.39 3.55 -3.82
C ILE A 339 -29.72 4.85 -4.58
N ALA A 340 -30.05 5.92 -3.85
CA ALA A 340 -30.33 7.22 -4.44
C ALA A 340 -29.05 7.86 -4.99
N GLY A 341 -27.96 7.79 -4.23
CA GLY A 341 -26.63 8.22 -4.64
C GLY A 341 -26.11 7.46 -5.85
N ARG A 342 -26.24 6.09 -5.85
CA ARG A 342 -25.83 5.29 -7.00
C ARG A 342 -26.59 5.67 -8.27
N ARG A 343 -27.90 5.91 -8.14
CA ARG A 343 -28.71 6.41 -9.25
C ARG A 343 -28.23 7.76 -9.77
N ALA A 344 -27.92 8.69 -8.86
CA ALA A 344 -27.42 10.01 -9.22
C ALA A 344 -26.03 9.91 -9.89
N ILE A 345 -25.12 9.11 -9.36
CA ILE A 345 -23.77 8.87 -9.92
C ILE A 345 -23.87 8.27 -11.32
N LEU A 346 -24.71 7.25 -11.52
CA LEU A 346 -24.91 6.63 -12.83
C LEU A 346 -25.42 7.66 -13.84
N LYS A 347 -26.38 8.53 -13.46
CA LYS A 347 -26.90 9.61 -14.33
C LYS A 347 -25.81 10.62 -14.69
N VAL A 348 -24.94 10.99 -13.74
CA VAL A 348 -23.80 11.89 -14.01
C VAL A 348 -22.85 11.28 -15.04
N HIS A 349 -22.46 10.01 -14.86
CA HIS A 349 -21.52 9.33 -15.76
C HIS A 349 -22.15 8.87 -17.10
N ALA A 350 -23.47 8.76 -17.14
CA ALA A 350 -24.24 8.51 -18.36
C ALA A 350 -24.32 9.73 -19.26
N LYS A 351 -24.20 10.95 -18.72
CA LYS A 351 -24.30 12.20 -19.46
C LYS A 351 -23.32 12.25 -20.64
N GLY A 352 -23.81 12.47 -21.82
CA GLY A 352 -23.01 12.54 -23.04
C GLY A 352 -22.64 11.19 -23.67
N LYS A 353 -23.20 10.07 -23.17
CA LYS A 353 -23.05 8.74 -23.76
C LYS A 353 -24.38 8.33 -24.44
N PRO A 354 -24.35 7.60 -25.58
CA PRO A 354 -25.52 7.12 -26.26
C PRO A 354 -26.09 5.89 -25.54
N ILE A 355 -26.86 6.12 -24.48
CA ILE A 355 -27.54 5.05 -23.74
C ILE A 355 -28.91 4.84 -24.36
N ASP A 356 -29.27 3.57 -24.55
CA ASP A 356 -30.60 3.20 -25.07
C ASP A 356 -31.68 3.65 -24.10
N PRO A 357 -32.80 4.23 -24.59
CA PRO A 357 -33.94 4.61 -23.74
C PRO A 357 -34.50 3.46 -22.89
N ASP A 358 -34.39 2.23 -23.38
CA ASP A 358 -34.89 1.04 -22.71
C ASP A 358 -33.88 0.53 -21.61
N ALA A 359 -32.70 1.15 -21.50
CA ALA A 359 -31.73 0.79 -20.51
C ALA A 359 -32.07 1.39 -19.14
N ASP A 360 -32.55 0.52 -18.24
CA ASP A 360 -32.97 0.89 -16.89
C ASP A 360 -31.77 1.18 -15.96
N LEU A 361 -31.37 2.45 -15.87
CA LEU A 361 -30.34 2.91 -14.94
C LEU A 361 -30.77 2.83 -13.46
N ASP A 362 -32.07 2.94 -13.20
CA ASP A 362 -32.61 2.84 -11.84
C ASP A 362 -32.55 1.38 -11.36
N GLY A 363 -32.92 0.43 -12.23
CA GLY A 363 -32.69 -1.00 -11.97
C GLY A 363 -31.21 -1.34 -11.84
N LEU A 364 -30.33 -0.70 -12.61
CA LEU A 364 -28.88 -0.87 -12.48
C LEU A 364 -28.37 -0.38 -11.11
N ALA A 365 -28.86 0.76 -10.61
CA ALA A 365 -28.52 1.26 -9.29
C ALA A 365 -28.93 0.29 -8.16
N LYS A 366 -30.06 -0.43 -8.31
CA LYS A 366 -30.48 -1.48 -7.39
C LYS A 366 -29.54 -2.69 -7.42
N ARG A 367 -28.97 -3.02 -8.61
CA ARG A 367 -28.11 -4.19 -8.82
C ARG A 367 -26.64 -3.97 -8.47
N THR A 368 -26.26 -2.77 -8.07
CA THR A 368 -24.89 -2.39 -7.74
C THR A 368 -24.72 -1.98 -6.27
N PRO A 369 -25.27 -2.75 -5.29
CA PRO A 369 -25.09 -2.43 -3.88
C PRO A 369 -23.60 -2.51 -3.50
N GLY A 370 -23.17 -1.59 -2.65
CA GLY A 370 -21.78 -1.54 -2.16
C GLY A 370 -20.73 -1.07 -3.16
N MET A 371 -21.09 -0.76 -4.42
CA MET A 371 -20.17 -0.19 -5.38
C MET A 371 -19.88 1.27 -5.04
N SER A 372 -18.58 1.62 -5.15
CA SER A 372 -18.15 3.01 -5.03
C SER A 372 -18.51 3.83 -6.27
N GLY A 373 -18.40 5.15 -6.16
CA GLY A 373 -18.61 6.05 -7.33
C GLY A 373 -17.67 5.74 -8.49
N ALA A 374 -16.43 5.31 -8.20
CA ALA A 374 -15.46 4.92 -9.22
C ALA A 374 -15.86 3.61 -9.92
N ASP A 375 -16.41 2.63 -9.18
CA ASP A 375 -16.87 1.37 -9.75
C ASP A 375 -18.06 1.61 -10.69
N LEU A 376 -19.02 2.46 -10.28
CA LEU A 376 -20.18 2.84 -11.11
C LEU A 376 -19.75 3.59 -12.37
N ALA A 377 -18.79 4.51 -12.25
CA ALA A 377 -18.19 5.18 -13.40
C ALA A 377 -17.54 4.18 -14.37
N ASN A 378 -16.86 3.18 -13.81
CA ASN A 378 -16.21 2.12 -14.58
C ASN A 378 -17.25 1.21 -15.27
N VAL A 379 -18.36 0.88 -14.61
CA VAL A 379 -19.49 0.13 -15.25
C VAL A 379 -19.96 0.85 -16.50
N VAL A 380 -20.25 2.15 -16.40
CA VAL A 380 -20.72 2.94 -17.55
C VAL A 380 -19.64 3.08 -18.63
N ASN A 381 -18.37 3.09 -18.25
CA ASN A 381 -17.26 3.10 -19.21
C ASN A 381 -17.07 1.75 -19.91
N GLU A 382 -17.10 0.64 -19.14
CA GLU A 382 -16.99 -0.72 -19.69
C GLU A 382 -18.15 -1.05 -20.63
N SER A 383 -19.38 -0.58 -20.32
CA SER A 383 -20.53 -0.75 -21.22
C SER A 383 -20.33 -0.03 -22.55
N ALA A 384 -19.75 1.19 -22.52
CA ALA A 384 -19.40 1.91 -23.74
C ALA A 384 -18.32 1.20 -24.57
N LEU A 385 -17.32 0.61 -23.89
CA LEU A 385 -16.27 -0.21 -24.54
C LEU A 385 -16.85 -1.50 -25.15
N LEU A 386 -17.87 -2.10 -24.50
CA LEU A 386 -18.59 -3.25 -25.06
C LEU A 386 -19.38 -2.86 -26.31
N ALA A 387 -20.14 -1.76 -26.26
CA ALA A 387 -20.86 -1.24 -27.41
C ALA A 387 -19.94 -0.96 -28.59
N ALA A 388 -18.79 -0.31 -28.34
CA ALA A 388 -17.80 -0.05 -29.40
C ALA A 388 -17.19 -1.34 -29.98
N ARG A 389 -17.00 -2.39 -29.19
CA ARG A 389 -16.49 -3.70 -29.63
C ARG A 389 -17.50 -4.44 -30.51
N GLU A 390 -18.77 -4.28 -30.22
CA GLU A 390 -19.86 -4.90 -30.95
C GLU A 390 -20.35 -4.04 -32.12
N ASN A 391 -19.69 -2.91 -32.37
CA ASN A 391 -20.10 -1.90 -33.37
C ASN A 391 -21.55 -1.42 -33.21
N ALA A 392 -22.04 -1.41 -31.96
CA ALA A 392 -23.38 -0.90 -31.66
C ALA A 392 -23.41 0.64 -31.64
N SER A 393 -24.51 1.23 -32.00
CA SER A 393 -24.72 2.70 -32.01
C SER A 393 -25.16 3.24 -30.63
N SER A 394 -25.66 2.36 -29.74
CA SER A 394 -26.11 2.69 -28.39
C SER A 394 -25.66 1.65 -27.37
N ILE A 395 -25.65 2.04 -26.11
CA ILE A 395 -25.37 1.16 -24.98
C ILE A 395 -26.68 0.53 -24.51
N THR A 396 -26.85 -0.77 -24.70
CA THR A 396 -28.09 -1.50 -24.37
C THR A 396 -28.05 -2.02 -22.92
N ALA A 397 -29.23 -2.39 -22.38
CA ALA A 397 -29.35 -2.98 -21.04
C ALA A 397 -28.48 -4.24 -20.85
N PRO A 398 -28.40 -5.22 -21.80
CA PRO A 398 -27.47 -6.36 -21.66
C PRO A 398 -26.00 -5.98 -21.58
N MET A 399 -25.58 -4.90 -22.27
CA MET A 399 -24.20 -4.43 -22.19
C MET A 399 -23.87 -3.81 -20.83
N LEU A 400 -24.84 -3.11 -20.22
CA LEU A 400 -24.71 -2.60 -18.86
C LEU A 400 -24.62 -3.75 -17.85
N GLU A 401 -25.42 -4.78 -17.99
CA GLU A 401 -25.35 -5.98 -17.14
C GLU A 401 -24.02 -6.72 -17.26
N GLU A 402 -23.55 -6.93 -18.50
CA GLU A 402 -22.23 -7.53 -18.73
C GLU A 402 -21.09 -6.67 -18.16
N ALA A 403 -21.24 -5.33 -18.21
CA ALA A 403 -20.27 -4.41 -17.63
C ALA A 403 -20.23 -4.52 -16.09
N VAL A 404 -21.40 -4.65 -15.42
CA VAL A 404 -21.44 -4.91 -13.97
C VAL A 404 -20.73 -6.22 -13.65
N ASP A 405 -21.08 -7.29 -14.34
CA ASP A 405 -20.42 -8.59 -14.14
C ASP A 405 -18.91 -8.53 -14.34
N ARG A 406 -18.47 -7.70 -15.31
CA ARG A 406 -17.06 -7.53 -15.64
C ARG A 406 -16.31 -6.75 -14.59
N VAL A 407 -16.94 -5.74 -14.00
CA VAL A 407 -16.35 -4.94 -12.92
C VAL A 407 -16.23 -5.79 -11.65
N ILE A 408 -17.23 -6.62 -11.34
CA ILE A 408 -17.25 -7.49 -10.16
C ILE A 408 -16.32 -8.69 -10.33
N GLY A 409 -16.52 -9.49 -11.39
CA GLY A 409 -15.89 -10.80 -11.57
C GLY A 409 -14.71 -10.81 -12.56
N GLY A 410 -14.50 -9.72 -13.28
CA GLY A 410 -13.49 -9.65 -14.35
C GLY A 410 -14.00 -10.16 -15.71
N PRO A 411 -13.13 -10.21 -16.73
CA PRO A 411 -13.50 -10.65 -18.07
C PRO A 411 -13.82 -12.16 -18.11
N ARG A 412 -14.74 -12.53 -19.00
CA ARG A 412 -15.05 -13.95 -19.29
C ARG A 412 -13.82 -14.68 -19.78
N ARG A 413 -13.55 -15.87 -19.24
CA ARG A 413 -12.46 -16.74 -19.70
C ARG A 413 -12.92 -17.58 -20.88
N LYS A 414 -12.61 -17.14 -22.10
CA LYS A 414 -12.95 -17.88 -23.33
C LYS A 414 -12.01 -19.06 -23.63
N SER A 415 -10.82 -19.09 -23.02
CA SER A 415 -9.77 -20.07 -23.35
C SER A 415 -9.70 -21.27 -22.40
N ARG A 416 -10.51 -21.30 -21.33
CA ARG A 416 -10.51 -22.41 -20.39
C ARG A 416 -11.40 -23.53 -20.96
N ILE A 417 -10.79 -24.63 -21.32
CA ILE A 417 -11.51 -25.87 -21.63
C ILE A 417 -11.92 -26.47 -20.29
N ILE A 418 -13.18 -26.39 -19.96
CA ILE A 418 -13.77 -27.00 -18.76
C ILE A 418 -14.28 -28.36 -19.18
N SER A 419 -13.95 -29.42 -18.44
CA SER A 419 -14.49 -30.75 -18.70
C SER A 419 -16.00 -30.77 -18.42
N GLU A 420 -16.75 -31.60 -19.14
CA GLU A 420 -18.20 -31.78 -18.91
C GLU A 420 -18.51 -32.18 -17.47
N HIS A 421 -17.61 -32.95 -16.84
CA HIS A 421 -17.74 -33.28 -15.42
C HIS A 421 -17.59 -32.06 -14.53
N GLU A 422 -16.53 -31.25 -14.73
CA GLU A 422 -16.31 -30.00 -13.97
C GLU A 422 -17.47 -29.01 -14.18
N LYS A 423 -18.01 -28.92 -15.40
CA LYS A 423 -19.16 -28.07 -15.70
C LYS A 423 -20.42 -28.51 -14.92
N LYS A 424 -20.64 -29.83 -14.79
CA LYS A 424 -21.73 -30.38 -13.96
C LYS A 424 -21.54 -30.06 -12.49
N VAL A 425 -20.33 -30.28 -11.96
CA VAL A 425 -20.02 -29.96 -10.56
C VAL A 425 -20.30 -28.49 -10.26
N VAL A 426 -19.84 -27.56 -11.12
CA VAL A 426 -20.10 -26.13 -10.95
C VAL A 426 -21.62 -25.84 -11.03
N ALA A 427 -22.36 -26.48 -11.93
CA ALA A 427 -23.81 -26.23 -12.05
C ALA A 427 -24.58 -26.66 -10.79
N TYR A 428 -24.23 -27.81 -10.19
CA TYR A 428 -24.83 -28.25 -8.92
C TYR A 428 -24.38 -27.39 -7.74
N HIS A 429 -23.10 -26.95 -7.72
CA HIS A 429 -22.57 -26.10 -6.69
C HIS A 429 -23.29 -24.73 -6.65
N GLU A 430 -23.36 -24.01 -7.78
CA GLU A 430 -24.08 -22.75 -7.88
C GLU A 430 -25.62 -22.95 -7.70
N GLY A 431 -26.14 -24.09 -8.16
CA GLY A 431 -27.51 -24.50 -7.91
C GLY A 431 -27.79 -24.67 -6.41
N GLY A 432 -26.88 -25.29 -5.69
CA GLY A 432 -26.96 -25.48 -4.23
C GLY A 432 -27.02 -24.14 -3.47
N HIS A 433 -26.15 -23.21 -3.78
CA HIS A 433 -26.21 -21.85 -3.22
C HIS A 433 -27.55 -21.18 -3.50
N THR A 434 -28.01 -21.29 -4.76
CA THR A 434 -29.22 -20.62 -5.23
C THR A 434 -30.47 -21.18 -4.56
N LEU A 435 -30.62 -22.50 -4.49
CA LEU A 435 -31.75 -23.15 -3.87
C LEU A 435 -31.79 -22.97 -2.36
N ALA A 436 -30.64 -23.11 -1.69
CA ALA A 436 -30.53 -22.85 -0.26
C ALA A 436 -30.90 -21.38 0.08
N ALA A 437 -30.40 -20.42 -0.71
CA ALA A 437 -30.76 -19.02 -0.52
C ALA A 437 -32.25 -18.75 -0.80
N TRP A 438 -32.85 -19.40 -1.81
CA TRP A 438 -34.24 -19.22 -2.11
C TRP A 438 -35.17 -19.74 -1.02
N ALA A 439 -34.83 -20.88 -0.42
CA ALA A 439 -35.61 -21.49 0.67
C ALA A 439 -35.51 -20.71 1.99
N MET A 440 -34.44 -19.92 2.22
CA MET A 440 -34.29 -19.13 3.46
C MET A 440 -35.15 -17.84 3.42
N PRO A 441 -35.89 -17.55 4.52
CA PRO A 441 -36.81 -16.39 4.55
C PRO A 441 -36.14 -15.03 4.61
N ASP A 442 -34.95 -14.97 5.23
CA ASP A 442 -34.31 -13.72 5.61
C ASP A 442 -33.16 -13.29 4.66
N LEU A 443 -33.02 -13.98 3.50
CA LEU A 443 -32.03 -13.62 2.51
C LEU A 443 -32.57 -12.71 1.41
N ASP A 444 -31.68 -11.91 0.89
CA ASP A 444 -31.94 -11.08 -0.28
C ASP A 444 -32.24 -11.97 -1.49
N PRO A 445 -33.17 -11.56 -2.37
CA PRO A 445 -33.55 -12.37 -3.50
C PRO A 445 -32.40 -12.57 -4.48
N ILE A 446 -32.27 -13.80 -4.99
CA ILE A 446 -31.30 -14.13 -6.04
C ILE A 446 -31.76 -13.48 -7.35
N TYR A 447 -30.94 -12.60 -7.87
CA TYR A 447 -31.18 -11.90 -9.14
C TYR A 447 -30.75 -12.74 -10.35
N LYS A 448 -29.58 -13.38 -10.24
CA LYS A 448 -28.99 -14.16 -11.33
C LYS A 448 -28.06 -15.25 -10.78
N VAL A 449 -28.02 -16.39 -11.46
CA VAL A 449 -27.04 -17.44 -11.26
C VAL A 449 -26.36 -17.77 -12.59
N THR A 450 -25.05 -17.99 -12.57
CA THR A 450 -24.29 -18.30 -13.80
C THR A 450 -23.13 -19.24 -13.50
N ILE A 451 -22.88 -20.16 -14.44
CA ILE A 451 -21.73 -21.06 -14.43
C ILE A 451 -20.59 -20.58 -15.35
N LEU A 452 -20.71 -19.38 -15.91
CA LEU A 452 -19.67 -18.78 -16.73
C LEU A 452 -18.49 -18.35 -15.87
N ALA A 453 -17.34 -18.99 -16.11
CA ALA A 453 -16.11 -18.66 -15.40
C ALA A 453 -15.63 -17.22 -15.72
N ARG A 454 -15.45 -16.43 -14.66
CA ARG A 454 -14.90 -15.06 -14.74
C ARG A 454 -13.69 -14.93 -13.83
N GLY A 455 -12.63 -14.27 -14.29
CA GLY A 455 -11.46 -14.04 -13.44
C GLY A 455 -10.95 -15.32 -12.76
N ARG A 456 -11.18 -15.46 -11.46
CA ARG A 456 -10.80 -16.63 -10.65
C ARG A 456 -11.98 -17.51 -10.24
N THR A 457 -13.21 -17.12 -10.59
CA THR A 457 -14.42 -17.83 -10.18
C THR A 457 -14.87 -18.85 -11.24
N GLY A 458 -15.43 -19.98 -10.81
CA GLY A 458 -16.03 -21.00 -11.68
C GLY A 458 -17.44 -20.61 -12.12
N GLY A 459 -18.22 -20.02 -11.23
CA GLY A 459 -19.55 -19.50 -11.42
C GLY A 459 -19.87 -18.47 -10.33
N HIS A 460 -21.09 -18.01 -10.23
CA HIS A 460 -21.59 -17.24 -9.10
C HIS A 460 -23.10 -17.11 -9.07
N ALA A 461 -23.67 -17.06 -7.87
CA ALA A 461 -25.04 -16.65 -7.61
C ALA A 461 -25.06 -15.22 -7.04
N LEU A 462 -25.76 -14.30 -7.71
CA LEU A 462 -25.86 -12.90 -7.31
C LEU A 462 -27.17 -12.65 -6.56
N ALA A 463 -27.07 -12.40 -5.26
CA ALA A 463 -28.16 -11.89 -4.44
C ALA A 463 -28.11 -10.35 -4.44
N VAL A 464 -29.25 -9.70 -4.61
CA VAL A 464 -29.36 -8.24 -4.66
C VAL A 464 -30.35 -7.78 -3.59
N PRO A 465 -29.91 -6.98 -2.62
CA PRO A 465 -30.81 -6.42 -1.61
C PRO A 465 -31.81 -5.47 -2.24
N GLU A 466 -33.05 -5.54 -1.81
CA GLU A 466 -34.11 -4.60 -2.26
C GLU A 466 -33.92 -3.20 -1.66
N GLN A 467 -33.30 -3.12 -0.49
CA GLN A 467 -32.96 -1.90 0.23
C GLN A 467 -31.54 -1.99 0.80
N ASP A 468 -30.85 -0.87 0.90
CA ASP A 468 -29.56 -0.80 1.59
C ASP A 468 -29.82 -0.97 3.11
N LYS A 469 -29.27 -2.05 3.69
CA LYS A 469 -29.37 -2.36 5.11
C LYS A 469 -28.03 -2.16 5.80
N GLU A 470 -28.01 -1.39 6.85
CA GLU A 470 -26.81 -1.23 7.71
C GLU A 470 -26.73 -2.27 8.82
N LEU A 471 -27.90 -2.76 9.29
CA LEU A 471 -27.98 -3.72 10.37
C LEU A 471 -28.39 -5.10 9.83
N MET A 472 -27.65 -6.12 10.23
CA MET A 472 -27.99 -7.51 9.98
C MET A 472 -28.44 -8.19 11.27
N THR A 473 -29.55 -8.89 11.18
CA THR A 473 -30.04 -9.73 12.27
C THR A 473 -29.25 -11.02 12.37
N ARG A 474 -29.32 -11.68 13.54
CA ARG A 474 -28.76 -13.02 13.72
C ARG A 474 -29.32 -14.03 12.71
N SER A 475 -30.63 -13.97 12.44
CA SER A 475 -31.27 -14.85 11.46
C SER A 475 -30.74 -14.65 10.04
N GLU A 476 -30.54 -13.40 9.61
CA GLU A 476 -29.94 -13.09 8.33
C GLU A 476 -28.50 -13.60 8.21
N MET A 477 -27.69 -13.49 9.27
CA MET A 477 -26.33 -14.00 9.30
C MET A 477 -26.32 -15.55 9.20
N ILE A 478 -27.21 -16.23 9.90
CA ILE A 478 -27.37 -17.68 9.82
C ILE A 478 -27.84 -18.09 8.43
N ALA A 479 -28.79 -17.39 7.86
CA ALA A 479 -29.24 -17.66 6.49
C ALA A 479 -28.11 -17.51 5.46
N ARG A 480 -27.20 -16.52 5.65
CA ARG A 480 -25.98 -16.40 4.84
C ARG A 480 -25.02 -17.56 5.03
N LEU A 481 -24.90 -18.11 6.25
CA LEU A 481 -24.12 -19.33 6.47
C LEU A 481 -24.71 -20.52 5.72
N VAL A 482 -26.05 -20.68 5.76
CA VAL A 482 -26.77 -21.77 5.04
C VAL A 482 -26.54 -21.64 3.53
N MET A 483 -26.69 -20.43 2.98
CA MET A 483 -26.37 -20.15 1.58
C MET A 483 -24.92 -20.51 1.24
N ALA A 484 -23.94 -20.08 2.06
CA ALA A 484 -22.54 -20.36 1.81
C ALA A 484 -22.21 -21.86 1.84
N MET A 485 -22.88 -22.62 2.69
CA MET A 485 -22.71 -24.09 2.75
C MET A 485 -23.45 -24.84 1.64
N GLY A 486 -24.43 -24.20 0.96
CA GLY A 486 -25.28 -24.81 -0.05
C GLY A 486 -24.52 -25.46 -1.22
N GLY A 487 -23.48 -24.78 -1.73
CA GLY A 487 -22.67 -25.32 -2.82
C GLY A 487 -21.93 -26.59 -2.45
N ARG A 488 -21.29 -26.61 -1.27
CA ARG A 488 -20.60 -27.79 -0.75
C ARG A 488 -21.58 -28.92 -0.46
N ALA A 489 -22.72 -28.63 0.18
CA ALA A 489 -23.74 -29.62 0.46
C ALA A 489 -24.31 -30.25 -0.83
N ALA A 490 -24.45 -29.48 -1.91
CA ALA A 490 -24.86 -29.99 -3.21
C ALA A 490 -23.81 -30.93 -3.82
N GLU A 491 -22.53 -30.61 -3.73
CA GLU A 491 -21.45 -31.49 -4.20
C GLU A 491 -21.46 -32.82 -3.44
N GLU A 492 -21.54 -32.81 -2.12
CA GLU A 492 -21.57 -33.98 -1.27
C GLU A 492 -22.85 -34.82 -1.51
N LEU A 493 -24.01 -34.20 -1.69
CA LEU A 493 -25.29 -34.88 -1.92
C LEU A 493 -25.33 -35.56 -3.29
N VAL A 494 -24.77 -34.95 -4.32
CA VAL A 494 -24.91 -35.40 -5.71
C VAL A 494 -23.76 -36.27 -6.18
N PHE A 495 -22.52 -35.86 -5.85
CA PHE A 495 -21.31 -36.52 -6.31
C PHE A 495 -20.65 -37.37 -5.22
N HIS A 496 -21.17 -37.33 -3.98
CA HIS A 496 -20.62 -37.99 -2.79
C HIS A 496 -19.17 -37.61 -2.46
N GLU A 497 -18.67 -36.53 -3.06
CA GLU A 497 -17.28 -36.07 -2.92
C GLU A 497 -17.22 -34.53 -3.02
N PRO A 498 -16.73 -33.84 -1.99
CA PRO A 498 -16.57 -32.38 -2.05
C PRO A 498 -15.33 -32.00 -2.84
N THR A 499 -15.41 -30.91 -3.57
CA THR A 499 -14.27 -30.37 -4.33
C THR A 499 -13.59 -29.20 -3.62
N THR A 500 -12.42 -28.80 -4.13
CA THR A 500 -11.71 -27.60 -3.67
C THR A 500 -12.43 -26.30 -4.04
N GLY A 501 -13.50 -26.39 -4.83
CA GLY A 501 -14.31 -25.25 -5.26
C GLY A 501 -14.90 -24.48 -4.09
N ALA A 502 -15.38 -25.19 -3.08
CA ALA A 502 -16.00 -24.60 -1.87
C ALA A 502 -15.03 -23.87 -0.91
N SER A 503 -13.75 -23.74 -1.26
CA SER A 503 -12.76 -23.12 -0.35
C SER A 503 -13.10 -21.67 0.02
N SER A 504 -13.62 -20.90 -0.93
CA SER A 504 -14.02 -19.51 -0.72
C SER A 504 -15.24 -19.37 0.19
N ASP A 505 -16.19 -20.31 0.02
CA ASP A 505 -17.44 -20.34 0.77
C ASP A 505 -17.19 -20.71 2.23
N ILE A 506 -16.28 -21.67 2.46
CA ILE A 506 -15.81 -22.04 3.79
C ILE A 506 -15.10 -20.84 4.46
N ASP A 507 -14.24 -20.12 3.74
CA ASP A 507 -13.57 -18.92 4.26
C ASP A 507 -14.58 -17.84 4.65
N GLN A 508 -15.60 -17.62 3.82
CA GLN A 508 -16.64 -16.63 4.07
C GLN A 508 -17.52 -17.05 5.25
N ALA A 509 -17.96 -18.30 5.28
CA ALA A 509 -18.75 -18.85 6.39
C ALA A 509 -17.96 -18.74 7.71
N THR A 510 -16.68 -19.09 7.70
CA THR A 510 -15.84 -18.98 8.90
C THR A 510 -15.72 -17.54 9.39
N LYS A 511 -15.58 -16.55 8.49
CA LYS A 511 -15.54 -15.13 8.85
C LYS A 511 -16.87 -14.67 9.47
N ILE A 512 -18.00 -15.03 8.86
CA ILE A 512 -19.33 -14.68 9.37
C ILE A 512 -19.55 -15.30 10.74
N ALA A 513 -19.34 -16.61 10.89
CA ALA A 513 -19.53 -17.32 12.15
C ALA A 513 -18.61 -16.76 13.26
N ARG A 514 -17.36 -16.46 12.93
CA ARG A 514 -16.40 -15.86 13.86
C ARG A 514 -16.84 -14.46 14.29
N ALA A 515 -17.27 -13.61 13.37
CA ALA A 515 -17.78 -12.27 13.68
C ALA A 515 -19.04 -12.34 14.57
N MET A 516 -19.98 -13.28 14.30
CA MET A 516 -21.14 -13.52 15.15
C MET A 516 -20.73 -13.80 16.60
N VAL A 517 -19.71 -14.61 16.80
CA VAL A 517 -19.26 -15.05 18.12
C VAL A 517 -18.40 -13.99 18.80
N THR A 518 -17.40 -13.42 18.09
CA THR A 518 -16.37 -12.59 18.71
C THR A 518 -16.67 -11.09 18.69
N GLU A 519 -17.38 -10.59 17.68
CA GLU A 519 -17.62 -9.16 17.48
C GLU A 519 -19.02 -8.74 17.94
N TYR A 520 -20.04 -9.53 17.56
CA TYR A 520 -21.45 -9.18 17.77
C TYR A 520 -22.06 -9.81 19.02
N GLY A 521 -21.33 -10.71 19.70
CA GLY A 521 -21.83 -11.36 20.92
C GLY A 521 -23.11 -12.17 20.70
N MET A 522 -23.27 -12.80 19.52
CA MET A 522 -24.44 -13.57 19.12
C MET A 522 -24.38 -15.03 19.56
N SER A 523 -23.47 -15.42 20.44
CA SER A 523 -23.40 -16.75 21.08
C SER A 523 -23.97 -16.66 22.48
N ALA A 524 -24.92 -17.55 22.84
CA ALA A 524 -25.43 -17.63 24.20
C ALA A 524 -24.38 -18.13 25.20
N ARG A 525 -23.51 -19.03 24.76
CA ARG A 525 -22.45 -19.63 25.55
C ARG A 525 -21.37 -18.64 25.97
N LEU A 526 -20.94 -17.77 25.03
CA LEU A 526 -19.90 -16.77 25.22
C LEU A 526 -20.46 -15.39 25.66
N GLY A 527 -21.78 -15.21 25.53
CA GLY A 527 -22.47 -13.98 25.94
C GLY A 527 -22.19 -12.77 25.05
N ALA A 528 -22.73 -11.63 25.45
CA ALA A 528 -22.54 -10.36 24.72
C ALA A 528 -21.20 -9.70 25.12
N VAL A 529 -20.11 -10.36 24.79
CA VAL A 529 -18.73 -9.92 25.04
C VAL A 529 -17.99 -9.88 23.72
N ARG A 530 -17.20 -8.84 23.49
CA ARG A 530 -16.30 -8.76 22.34
C ARG A 530 -14.96 -9.40 22.69
N TYR A 531 -14.55 -10.37 21.91
CA TYR A 531 -13.28 -11.10 22.05
C TYR A 531 -12.34 -10.76 20.89
N GLY A 532 -11.09 -10.43 21.23
CA GLY A 532 -10.09 -10.09 20.22
C GLY A 532 -10.22 -8.62 19.80
N GLN A 533 -9.29 -7.79 20.24
CA GLN A 533 -9.10 -6.49 19.62
C GLN A 533 -8.28 -6.72 18.36
N GLU A 534 -8.74 -6.21 17.22
CA GLU A 534 -7.91 -6.06 16.03
C GLU A 534 -6.79 -5.04 16.30
N GLN A 535 -5.84 -5.41 17.15
CA GLN A 535 -4.56 -4.72 17.27
C GLN A 535 -3.52 -5.48 16.44
N GLY A 536 -3.71 -5.51 15.17
CA GLY A 536 -2.76 -6.09 14.25
C GLY A 536 -2.61 -5.19 13.06
N ASP A 537 -1.57 -4.36 13.05
CA ASP A 537 -1.12 -3.72 11.82
C ASP A 537 -0.87 -4.83 10.77
N PRO A 538 -1.67 -4.91 9.68
CA PRO A 538 -1.51 -5.97 8.67
C PRO A 538 -0.14 -5.97 7.99
N PHE A 539 0.68 -4.91 8.19
CA PHE A 539 2.01 -4.76 7.64
C PHE A 539 3.16 -5.08 8.59
N LEU A 540 2.90 -5.15 9.90
CA LEU A 540 3.85 -5.71 10.84
C LEU A 540 3.58 -7.21 10.89
N GLY A 541 4.20 -7.97 10.03
CA GLY A 541 3.96 -9.39 9.82
C GLY A 541 3.52 -10.12 11.09
N ARG A 542 2.63 -11.10 10.95
CA ARG A 542 2.02 -11.98 11.97
C ARG A 542 2.97 -12.58 13.02
N SER A 543 4.22 -12.16 13.05
CA SER A 543 5.31 -12.77 13.82
C SER A 543 5.69 -12.05 15.13
N MET A 544 5.13 -10.87 15.43
CA MET A 544 5.24 -10.33 16.79
C MET A 544 3.91 -10.58 17.48
N GLY A 545 3.84 -11.67 18.25
CA GLY A 545 2.71 -12.24 18.92
C GLY A 545 1.73 -11.19 19.44
N SER A 546 0.62 -11.00 18.72
CA SER A 546 -0.59 -10.48 19.35
C SER A 546 -1.00 -11.51 20.36
N GLN A 547 -0.69 -11.27 21.62
CA GLN A 547 -1.27 -12.01 22.72
C GLN A 547 -2.79 -11.80 22.59
N SER A 548 -3.52 -12.90 22.34
CA SER A 548 -4.98 -12.86 22.40
C SER A 548 -5.36 -12.33 23.79
N ASP A 549 -6.27 -11.38 23.86
CA ASP A 549 -6.77 -10.78 25.11
C ASP A 549 -7.71 -11.72 25.88
N TYR A 550 -7.84 -12.97 25.43
CA TYR A 550 -8.66 -14.01 26.05
C TYR A 550 -7.85 -15.30 26.32
N SER A 551 -8.32 -16.08 27.31
CA SER A 551 -7.66 -17.31 27.73
C SER A 551 -7.74 -18.42 26.68
N ALA A 552 -6.85 -19.42 26.79
CA ALA A 552 -6.88 -20.60 25.92
C ALA A 552 -8.22 -21.38 26.03
N GLY A 553 -8.88 -21.35 27.20
CA GLY A 553 -10.22 -21.94 27.38
C GLY A 553 -11.26 -21.25 26.53
N VAL A 554 -11.29 -19.91 26.56
CA VAL A 554 -12.22 -19.11 25.75
C VAL A 554 -11.91 -19.28 24.25
N ALA A 555 -10.64 -19.39 23.87
CA ALA A 555 -10.28 -19.70 22.46
C ALA A 555 -10.89 -21.01 21.99
N GLY A 556 -10.82 -22.06 22.82
CA GLY A 556 -11.46 -23.35 22.52
C GLY A 556 -12.98 -23.24 22.41
N GLU A 557 -13.62 -22.46 23.28
CA GLU A 557 -15.07 -22.22 23.21
C GLU A 557 -15.48 -21.42 21.97
N ILE A 558 -14.67 -20.44 21.54
CA ILE A 558 -14.88 -19.72 20.28
C ILE A 558 -14.81 -20.69 19.10
N ASP A 559 -13.79 -21.55 19.05
CA ASP A 559 -13.62 -22.51 17.96
C ASP A 559 -14.76 -23.55 17.92
N GLU A 560 -15.25 -24.00 19.08
CA GLU A 560 -16.42 -24.87 19.18
C GLU A 560 -17.71 -24.20 18.69
N GLU A 561 -17.96 -22.95 19.10
CA GLU A 561 -19.15 -22.20 18.69
C GLU A 561 -19.13 -21.91 17.18
N VAL A 562 -17.98 -21.49 16.63
CA VAL A 562 -17.81 -21.26 15.19
C VAL A 562 -18.09 -22.55 14.42
N ARG A 563 -17.53 -23.69 14.87
CA ARG A 563 -17.78 -25.00 14.25
C ARG A 563 -19.26 -25.37 14.31
N ARG A 564 -19.89 -25.22 15.48
CA ARG A 564 -21.31 -25.53 15.69
C ARG A 564 -22.21 -24.71 14.75
N LEU A 565 -21.94 -23.44 14.56
CA LEU A 565 -22.70 -22.58 13.65
C LEU A 565 -22.59 -23.04 12.20
N ILE A 566 -21.37 -23.37 11.76
CA ILE A 566 -21.12 -23.83 10.39
C ILE A 566 -21.74 -25.21 10.14
N GLU A 567 -21.60 -26.15 11.09
CA GLU A 567 -22.18 -27.49 10.98
C GLU A 567 -23.71 -27.45 10.97
N ALA A 568 -24.32 -26.60 11.79
CA ALA A 568 -25.76 -26.43 11.79
C ALA A 568 -26.28 -25.83 10.48
N ALA A 569 -25.54 -24.84 9.93
CA ALA A 569 -25.86 -24.25 8.63
C ALA A 569 -25.68 -25.26 7.47
N HIS A 570 -24.64 -26.09 7.52
CA HIS A 570 -24.41 -27.14 6.55
C HIS A 570 -25.52 -28.21 6.60
N THR A 571 -25.95 -28.60 7.82
CA THR A 571 -27.05 -29.57 8.01
C THR A 571 -28.37 -29.02 7.47
N GLU A 572 -28.67 -27.75 7.68
CA GLU A 572 -29.87 -27.09 7.15
C GLU A 572 -29.81 -27.00 5.62
N ALA A 573 -28.67 -26.61 5.05
CA ALA A 573 -28.48 -26.61 3.61
C ALA A 573 -28.69 -28.02 3.01
N TRP A 574 -28.13 -29.05 3.64
CA TRP A 574 -28.32 -30.44 3.26
C TRP A 574 -29.79 -30.83 3.29
N ALA A 575 -30.51 -30.46 4.35
CA ALA A 575 -31.93 -30.77 4.49
C ALA A 575 -32.77 -30.11 3.36
N ILE A 576 -32.51 -28.84 3.05
CA ILE A 576 -33.14 -28.13 1.94
C ILE A 576 -32.89 -28.85 0.62
N LEU A 577 -31.63 -29.15 0.32
CA LEU A 577 -31.23 -29.74 -0.96
C LEU A 577 -31.74 -31.19 -1.11
N SER A 578 -31.85 -31.95 -0.01
CA SER A 578 -32.41 -33.29 -0.02
C SER A 578 -33.91 -33.27 -0.25
N GLU A 579 -34.65 -32.32 0.33
CA GLU A 579 -36.09 -32.16 0.16
C GLU A 579 -36.45 -31.76 -1.26
N TYR A 580 -35.70 -30.81 -1.83
CA TYR A 580 -35.95 -30.29 -3.18
C TYR A 580 -34.94 -30.81 -4.20
N ARG A 581 -34.56 -32.11 -4.09
CA ARG A 581 -33.52 -32.70 -4.94
C ARG A 581 -33.88 -32.67 -6.42
N ASP A 582 -35.13 -32.92 -6.76
CA ASP A 582 -35.62 -32.89 -8.15
C ASP A 582 -35.59 -31.47 -8.73
N THR A 583 -35.89 -30.47 -7.91
CA THR A 583 -35.80 -29.07 -8.30
C THR A 583 -34.34 -28.63 -8.53
N LEU A 584 -33.40 -29.16 -7.72
CA LEU A 584 -31.97 -28.94 -7.91
C LEU A 584 -31.47 -29.52 -9.24
N ASP A 585 -31.97 -30.71 -9.63
CA ASP A 585 -31.65 -31.36 -10.92
C ASP A 585 -32.18 -30.57 -12.11
N VAL A 586 -33.39 -30.04 -12.01
CA VAL A 586 -33.98 -29.16 -13.04
C VAL A 586 -33.18 -27.88 -13.17
N LEU A 587 -32.77 -27.26 -12.03
CA LEU A 587 -31.96 -26.08 -12.00
C LEU A 587 -30.59 -26.31 -12.66
N ALA A 588 -29.89 -27.38 -12.27
CA ALA A 588 -28.61 -27.76 -12.83
C ALA A 588 -28.69 -28.03 -14.33
N THR A 589 -29.74 -28.72 -14.80
CA THR A 589 -29.96 -28.96 -16.23
C THR A 589 -30.13 -27.66 -17.00
N GLN A 590 -30.96 -26.76 -16.50
CA GLN A 590 -31.14 -25.46 -17.16
C GLN A 590 -29.86 -24.58 -17.12
N LEU A 591 -29.08 -24.69 -16.06
CA LEU A 591 -27.77 -24.02 -15.99
C LEU A 591 -26.78 -24.56 -17.01
N LEU A 592 -26.78 -25.89 -17.22
CA LEU A 592 -25.93 -26.53 -18.23
C LEU A 592 -26.32 -26.11 -19.66
N GLU A 593 -27.63 -25.91 -19.91
CA GLU A 593 -28.15 -25.49 -21.22
C GLU A 593 -27.95 -24.01 -21.50
N LYS A 594 -28.34 -23.15 -20.56
CA LYS A 594 -28.39 -21.68 -20.75
C LYS A 594 -27.17 -20.94 -20.20
N GLU A 595 -26.35 -21.61 -19.42
CA GLU A 595 -25.16 -21.08 -18.71
C GLU A 595 -25.46 -19.93 -17.73
N THR A 596 -26.60 -19.26 -17.85
CA THR A 596 -27.03 -18.16 -16.98
C THR A 596 -28.53 -18.17 -16.86
N LEU A 597 -29.05 -18.10 -15.63
CA LEU A 597 -30.49 -17.99 -15.34
C LEU A 597 -30.76 -16.68 -14.62
N THR A 598 -31.84 -16.02 -15.03
CA THR A 598 -32.31 -14.78 -14.43
C THR A 598 -33.34 -15.06 -13.33
N ARG A 599 -33.68 -14.04 -12.51
CA ARG A 599 -34.74 -14.13 -11.50
C ARG A 599 -36.05 -14.70 -12.07
N LYS A 600 -36.45 -14.28 -13.27
CA LYS A 600 -37.69 -14.76 -13.93
C LYS A 600 -37.65 -16.28 -14.23
N ASP A 601 -36.51 -16.79 -14.57
CA ASP A 601 -36.30 -18.23 -14.79
C ASP A 601 -36.33 -18.97 -13.46
N LEU A 602 -35.70 -18.43 -12.42
CA LEU A 602 -35.66 -19.00 -11.07
C LEU A 602 -37.06 -19.04 -10.44
N GLU A 603 -37.85 -17.98 -10.57
CA GLU A 603 -39.26 -17.93 -10.10
C GLU A 603 -40.14 -19.06 -10.68
N LYS A 604 -39.86 -19.46 -11.92
CA LYS A 604 -40.56 -20.59 -12.55
C LYS A 604 -40.11 -21.96 -12.01
N ILE A 605 -38.79 -22.08 -11.79
CA ILE A 605 -38.19 -23.35 -11.31
C ILE A 605 -38.60 -23.59 -9.87
N PHE A 606 -38.62 -22.54 -9.06
CA PHE A 606 -38.81 -22.61 -7.60
C PHE A 606 -40.27 -22.39 -7.16
N THR A 607 -41.24 -22.58 -8.06
CA THR A 607 -42.68 -22.39 -7.76
C THR A 607 -43.14 -23.25 -6.57
N GLU A 608 -42.58 -24.45 -6.42
CA GLU A 608 -42.93 -25.41 -5.38
C GLU A 608 -42.03 -25.33 -4.13
N VAL A 609 -41.02 -24.43 -4.15
CA VAL A 609 -40.08 -24.29 -3.02
C VAL A 609 -40.65 -23.36 -1.97
N GLU A 610 -41.03 -23.94 -0.83
CA GLU A 610 -41.53 -23.15 0.30
C GLU A 610 -40.42 -22.53 1.13
N LYS A 611 -40.73 -21.38 1.71
CA LYS A 611 -39.77 -20.73 2.63
C LYS A 611 -39.68 -21.50 3.94
N ARG A 612 -38.46 -21.77 4.38
CA ARG A 612 -38.20 -22.39 5.68
C ARG A 612 -38.67 -21.49 6.83
N PRO A 613 -39.16 -22.06 7.95
CA PRO A 613 -39.33 -21.28 9.15
C PRO A 613 -38.00 -20.71 9.62
N ARG A 614 -38.04 -19.54 10.29
CA ARG A 614 -36.82 -18.99 10.89
C ARG A 614 -36.19 -20.00 11.85
N ILE A 615 -34.85 -20.16 11.77
CA ILE A 615 -34.13 -21.15 12.55
C ILE A 615 -34.18 -20.76 14.03
N THR A 616 -35.04 -21.42 14.83
CA THR A 616 -35.23 -21.15 16.26
C THR A 616 -34.13 -21.75 17.13
N ALA A 617 -33.42 -22.76 16.65
CA ALA A 617 -32.32 -23.43 17.36
C ALA A 617 -31.25 -22.52 17.89
N PHE A 618 -31.17 -21.30 17.34
CA PHE A 618 -30.26 -20.24 17.76
C PHE A 618 -30.90 -19.18 18.68
N ASN A 619 -32.19 -19.32 19.02
CA ASN A 619 -32.90 -18.43 19.92
C ASN A 619 -32.64 -18.80 21.37
N ASP A 620 -31.38 -18.89 21.72
CA ASP A 620 -30.96 -19.21 23.07
C ASP A 620 -30.80 -17.91 23.85
N PHE A 621 -31.83 -17.58 24.61
CA PHE A 621 -31.83 -16.41 25.50
C PHE A 621 -31.45 -16.76 26.94
N GLY A 622 -31.09 -18.03 27.20
CA GLY A 622 -30.84 -18.54 28.53
C GLY A 622 -32.13 -18.44 29.39
N ASP A 623 -32.02 -17.99 30.61
CA ASP A 623 -33.17 -17.83 31.54
C ASP A 623 -34.03 -16.58 31.24
N ARG A 624 -33.77 -15.87 30.12
CA ARG A 624 -34.51 -14.64 29.77
C ARG A 624 -35.63 -14.97 28.79
N THR A 625 -36.84 -14.58 29.14
CA THR A 625 -38.02 -14.75 28.30
C THR A 625 -38.26 -13.49 27.47
N PRO A 626 -38.27 -13.58 26.11
CA PRO A 626 -38.63 -12.45 25.28
C PRO A 626 -40.06 -11.97 25.55
N SER A 627 -40.34 -10.71 25.29
CA SER A 627 -41.69 -10.17 25.37
C SER A 627 -42.49 -10.56 24.16
N ASP A 628 -43.73 -11.05 24.37
CA ASP A 628 -44.69 -11.36 23.30
C ASP A 628 -45.32 -10.10 22.70
N LYS A 629 -45.09 -8.93 23.34
CA LYS A 629 -45.65 -7.67 22.86
C LYS A 629 -44.89 -7.20 21.61
N PRO A 630 -45.58 -6.97 20.50
CA PRO A 630 -44.94 -6.53 19.26
C PRO A 630 -44.28 -5.14 19.44
N PRO A 631 -43.21 -4.82 18.69
CA PRO A 631 -42.62 -3.51 18.69
C PRO A 631 -43.62 -2.43 18.24
N VAL A 632 -43.39 -1.18 18.66
CA VAL A 632 -44.18 -0.04 18.18
C VAL A 632 -43.94 0.18 16.70
N LYS A 633 -45.03 0.49 16.00
CA LYS A 633 -44.92 0.81 14.57
C LYS A 633 -44.24 2.13 14.34
N THR A 634 -43.38 2.17 13.35
CA THR A 634 -42.71 3.41 12.93
C THR A 634 -43.73 4.35 12.24
N PRO A 635 -43.47 5.66 12.15
CA PRO A 635 -44.31 6.57 11.36
C PRO A 635 -44.48 6.17 9.90
N GLY A 636 -43.45 5.55 9.29
CA GLY A 636 -43.51 5.02 7.94
C GLY A 636 -44.46 3.83 7.81
N GLU A 637 -44.38 2.84 8.72
CA GLU A 637 -45.35 1.71 8.76
C GLU A 637 -46.77 2.18 8.99
N LEU A 638 -46.97 3.17 9.85
CA LEU A 638 -48.31 3.78 10.09
C LEU A 638 -48.82 4.53 8.85
N ALA A 639 -47.91 5.19 8.10
CA ALA A 639 -48.27 5.87 6.86
C ALA A 639 -48.64 4.84 5.76
N MET A 640 -47.87 3.75 5.64
CA MET A 640 -48.20 2.66 4.72
C MET A 640 -49.53 2.03 5.01
N GLU A 641 -49.88 1.78 6.29
CA GLU A 641 -51.20 1.27 6.70
C GLU A 641 -52.35 2.22 6.36
N ARG A 642 -52.07 3.53 6.37
CA ARG A 642 -53.03 4.56 5.97
C ARG A 642 -53.09 4.83 4.49
N GLY A 643 -52.18 4.25 3.69
CA GLY A 643 -52.01 4.53 2.29
C GLY A 643 -51.42 5.94 1.99
N GLU A 644 -50.73 6.51 2.98
CA GLU A 644 -50.13 7.84 2.89
C GLU A 644 -48.68 7.72 2.35
N PRO A 645 -48.20 8.66 1.55
CA PRO A 645 -46.81 8.66 1.09
C PRO A 645 -45.88 8.94 2.28
N TRP A 646 -44.80 8.17 2.37
CA TRP A 646 -43.72 8.38 3.37
C TRP A 646 -42.35 8.50 2.69
N PRO A 647 -41.49 9.47 3.02
CA PRO A 647 -41.74 10.59 3.94
C PRO A 647 -42.83 11.54 3.42
N PRO A 648 -43.54 12.28 4.31
CA PRO A 648 -44.56 13.20 3.88
C PRO A 648 -43.98 14.22 2.91
N PRO A 649 -44.67 14.56 1.82
CA PRO A 649 -44.14 15.52 0.87
C PRO A 649 -43.71 16.81 1.58
N THR A 650 -42.46 17.20 1.35
CA THR A 650 -41.96 18.47 1.91
C THR A 650 -42.88 19.59 1.45
N PRO A 651 -43.44 20.39 2.37
CA PRO A 651 -44.24 21.50 1.97
C PRO A 651 -43.43 22.36 1.00
N GLU A 652 -43.91 22.50 -0.25
CA GLU A 652 -43.32 23.44 -1.22
C GLU A 652 -43.20 24.78 -0.49
N LYS A 653 -41.97 25.30 -0.38
CA LYS A 653 -41.79 26.68 0.04
C LYS A 653 -42.57 27.51 -0.92
N VAL A 654 -43.75 27.96 -0.49
CA VAL A 654 -44.52 28.95 -1.23
C VAL A 654 -43.58 30.13 -1.43
N ALA A 655 -43.10 30.32 -2.63
CA ALA A 655 -42.33 31.47 -3.02
C ALA A 655 -43.18 32.69 -2.65
N GLU A 656 -42.76 33.44 -1.62
CA GLU A 656 -43.39 34.72 -1.33
C GLU A 656 -43.32 35.54 -2.64
N PRO A 657 -44.43 36.06 -3.13
CA PRO A 657 -44.42 36.88 -4.35
C PRO A 657 -43.55 38.09 -4.05
N ILE A 658 -42.49 38.27 -4.82
CA ILE A 658 -41.67 39.50 -4.85
C ILE A 658 -42.60 40.60 -5.35
N GLY A 659 -43.37 41.16 -4.40
CA GLY A 659 -44.13 42.38 -4.64
C GLY A 659 -43.15 43.55 -4.74
N ALA A 660 -43.07 44.17 -5.91
CA ALA A 660 -42.53 45.50 -6.07
C ALA A 660 -43.36 46.46 -5.24
N GLY A 661 -42.93 46.78 -4.04
CA GLY A 661 -43.54 47.70 -3.09
C GLY A 661 -42.62 48.84 -2.79
N THR A 662 -42.93 49.98 -3.28
CA THR A 662 -42.44 51.31 -2.98
C THR A 662 -42.24 51.50 -1.47
N ALA A 663 -41.07 52.04 -1.12
CA ALA A 663 -40.72 52.44 0.24
C ALA A 663 -41.77 53.37 0.84
N ALA A 664 -42.47 52.90 1.87
CA ALA A 664 -43.21 53.75 2.79
C ALA A 664 -42.56 53.58 4.18
N VAL A 665 -41.99 54.65 4.67
CA VAL A 665 -41.44 54.77 6.02
C VAL A 665 -42.57 54.62 7.02
N PRO A 666 -42.57 53.66 7.95
CA PRO A 666 -43.61 53.61 8.99
C PRO A 666 -43.33 54.68 10.05
N ALA A 667 -44.37 55.41 10.41
CA ALA A 667 -44.40 56.37 11.50
C ALA A 667 -44.12 55.71 12.89
N PRO A 668 -43.55 56.42 13.84
CA PRO A 668 -43.18 55.83 15.12
C PRO A 668 -44.44 55.54 15.98
N TYR A 669 -44.54 54.33 16.48
CA TYR A 669 -45.52 53.97 17.54
C TYR A 669 -45.22 54.69 18.83
N PRO A 670 -46.19 55.27 19.52
CA PRO A 670 -46.02 55.85 20.84
C PRO A 670 -46.14 54.76 21.88
N GLY A 671 -45.09 54.58 22.63
CA GLY A 671 -45.10 53.72 23.87
C GLY A 671 -44.01 52.66 23.98
N ALA A 672 -42.76 53.00 23.72
CA ALA A 672 -41.65 52.13 24.12
C ALA A 672 -41.20 52.49 25.53
N PRO A 673 -41.13 51.55 26.50
CA PRO A 673 -40.50 51.79 27.77
C PRO A 673 -38.96 51.82 27.64
N ALA A 674 -38.31 52.61 28.49
CA ALA A 674 -36.90 52.89 28.52
C ALA A 674 -36.04 51.61 28.67
N PRO A 675 -34.80 51.58 28.15
CA PRO A 675 -33.91 50.43 28.23
C PRO A 675 -33.35 50.24 29.64
N GLY A 676 -33.63 49.11 30.29
CA GLY A 676 -33.03 48.84 31.57
C GLY A 676 -33.71 47.82 32.46
N ALA A 677 -34.38 46.78 31.94
CA ALA A 677 -34.75 45.64 32.82
C ALA A 677 -34.64 44.33 32.06
N PRO A 678 -34.01 43.27 32.63
CA PRO A 678 -33.93 41.97 31.96
C PRO A 678 -35.31 41.28 32.02
N VAL A 679 -35.83 40.94 30.84
CA VAL A 679 -37.07 40.18 30.71
C VAL A 679 -36.70 38.67 30.78
N TYR A 680 -37.17 38.02 31.86
CA TYR A 680 -37.17 36.56 31.98
C TYR A 680 -38.33 35.97 31.18
N PRO A 681 -38.17 34.87 30.44
CA PRO A 681 -39.27 34.21 29.77
C PRO A 681 -40.21 33.53 30.80
N PRO A 682 -41.54 33.37 30.52
CA PRO A 682 -42.49 32.82 31.44
C PRO A 682 -42.22 31.32 31.69
N GLN A 683 -42.15 30.98 33.00
CA GLN A 683 -41.99 29.60 33.45
C GLN A 683 -43.17 28.72 33.00
N ALA A 684 -42.88 27.66 32.25
CA ALA A 684 -43.85 26.60 32.00
C ALA A 684 -44.29 25.95 33.32
N ARG A 685 -45.61 25.82 33.51
CA ARG A 685 -46.23 25.12 34.66
C ARG A 685 -45.69 23.69 34.71
N ARG A 686 -45.00 23.38 35.83
CA ARG A 686 -44.64 21.99 36.19
C ARG A 686 -45.90 21.22 36.54
N VAL A 687 -46.19 20.17 35.80
CA VAL A 687 -47.05 19.09 36.19
C VAL A 687 -46.30 18.26 37.22
N GLY A 688 -46.95 18.05 38.38
CA GLY A 688 -46.32 17.42 39.56
C GLY A 688 -45.98 15.95 39.31
N ILE A 689 -44.75 15.61 39.69
CA ILE A 689 -44.27 14.24 39.81
C ILE A 689 -44.46 13.81 41.26
N PRO A 690 -45.03 12.62 41.55
CA PRO A 690 -45.18 12.12 42.90
C PRO A 690 -43.81 11.80 43.53
N PRO A 691 -43.68 11.86 44.88
CA PRO A 691 -42.41 11.73 45.56
C PRO A 691 -41.91 10.27 45.58
N SER A 692 -40.64 10.08 45.22
CA SER A 692 -39.89 8.83 45.38
C SER A 692 -39.55 8.55 46.85
N PRO A 693 -39.48 7.28 47.26
CA PRO A 693 -39.21 6.93 48.66
C PRO A 693 -37.74 7.14 49.07
N SER A 694 -37.63 7.49 50.34
CA SER A 694 -36.51 7.79 51.23
C SER A 694 -35.16 7.14 50.95
N ARG A 695 -34.12 8.00 50.93
CA ARG A 695 -32.69 7.69 51.01
C ARG A 695 -32.31 6.81 52.19
N ILE A 696 -31.61 5.74 51.94
CA ILE A 696 -30.78 4.99 52.90
C ILE A 696 -29.45 5.76 53.07
N PRO A 697 -28.98 6.00 54.34
CA PRO A 697 -27.73 6.75 54.57
C PRO A 697 -26.50 5.91 54.23
N ARG A 698 -25.66 6.40 53.35
CA ARG A 698 -24.31 5.87 53.13
C ARG A 698 -23.42 6.23 54.33
N SER A 699 -22.98 5.21 55.08
CA SER A 699 -21.90 5.29 56.05
C SER A 699 -20.55 5.55 55.37
N ARG A 700 -19.89 6.64 55.75
CA ARG A 700 -18.50 6.94 55.42
C ARG A 700 -17.57 5.98 56.14
N PRO A 701 -16.51 5.43 55.53
CA PRO A 701 -15.48 4.76 56.29
C PRO A 701 -14.57 5.80 56.96
N ARG A 702 -14.41 5.59 58.28
CA ARG A 702 -13.48 6.32 59.17
C ARG A 702 -12.06 6.00 58.78
N VAL A 703 -11.25 7.01 58.51
CA VAL A 703 -9.80 6.94 58.48
C VAL A 703 -9.30 6.95 59.92
N LEU A 704 -8.56 5.93 60.32
CA LEU A 704 -7.80 5.90 61.56
C LEU A 704 -6.33 6.25 61.31
N PRO A 705 -5.67 7.00 62.19
CA PRO A 705 -4.31 7.47 61.96
C PRO A 705 -3.26 6.37 62.29
N VAL A 706 -2.22 6.29 61.48
CA VAL A 706 -1.04 5.45 61.67
C VAL A 706 -0.13 6.08 62.72
N SER A 707 0.05 5.37 63.88
CA SER A 707 1.05 5.66 64.86
C SER A 707 2.39 4.98 64.49
N ARG A 708 3.46 5.77 64.62
CA ARG A 708 4.85 5.31 64.52
C ARG A 708 5.20 4.43 65.75
N GLY A 709 5.75 3.26 65.49
CA GLY A 709 6.39 2.40 66.52
C GLY A 709 7.68 1.79 66.00
N ARG A 710 8.74 2.03 66.72
CA ARG A 710 10.15 1.60 66.53
C ARG A 710 10.31 0.07 66.59
N GLY A 711 11.37 -0.44 65.83
CA GLY A 711 11.84 -1.81 65.85
C GLY A 711 12.37 -2.31 67.18
N PRO A 712 13.18 -3.35 67.34
CA PRO A 712 14.14 -3.99 66.40
C PRO A 712 14.21 -5.55 66.43
N THR A 713 15.18 -6.10 65.72
CA THR A 713 15.90 -7.40 65.84
C THR A 713 15.12 -8.68 65.47
N THR A 714 15.64 -9.55 64.63
CA THR A 714 16.81 -10.40 64.64
C THR A 714 16.82 -11.29 63.38
N ALA A 715 18.01 -11.44 62.81
CA ALA A 715 18.31 -12.45 61.78
C ALA A 715 18.45 -13.86 62.44
N PRO A 716 18.49 -14.93 61.64
CA PRO A 716 19.78 -15.55 61.44
C PRO A 716 20.14 -15.98 60.02
N ARG A 717 21.43 -15.90 59.79
CA ARG A 717 22.27 -16.42 58.71
C ARG A 717 22.29 -17.96 58.71
N VAL A 718 22.43 -18.58 57.50
CA VAL A 718 23.23 -19.79 57.23
C VAL A 718 23.68 -19.66 55.75
N THR A 719 24.86 -19.38 55.41
CA THR A 719 26.19 -19.94 55.17
C THR A 719 26.19 -21.19 54.26
N GLY A 720 27.05 -21.13 53.24
CA GLY A 720 27.59 -22.25 52.48
C GLY A 720 27.78 -21.92 51.02
N ARG A 721 28.86 -21.34 50.66
CA ARG A 721 30.21 -21.71 50.29
C ARG A 721 30.35 -22.49 48.97
N ARG A 722 30.99 -21.81 47.98
CA ARG A 722 32.17 -22.20 47.16
C ARG A 722 31.93 -23.25 46.06
N ARG A 723 32.47 -23.16 44.84
CA ARG A 723 33.77 -22.76 44.26
C ARG A 723 33.58 -22.78 42.74
N ALA A 724 34.01 -21.84 42.01
CA ALA A 724 35.25 -21.67 41.28
C ALA A 724 35.57 -22.78 40.25
N GLY A 725 35.80 -22.32 39.00
CA GLY A 725 36.45 -23.08 37.95
C GLY A 725 36.34 -22.50 36.55
N ARG A 726 37.23 -21.60 36.17
CA ARG A 726 37.75 -21.42 34.80
C ARG A 726 38.95 -22.38 34.65
N PRO A 727 39.41 -22.79 33.42
CA PRO A 727 39.87 -21.93 32.35
C PRO A 727 39.76 -22.50 30.89
N ALA A 728 39.89 -21.63 29.93
CA ALA A 728 40.79 -21.55 28.76
C ALA A 728 41.05 -22.75 27.81
N GLY A 729 41.05 -22.42 26.50
CA GLY A 729 41.66 -23.19 25.42
C GLY A 729 41.06 -22.80 24.07
N ARG A 730 41.54 -21.83 23.32
CA ARG A 730 42.39 -21.74 22.14
C ARG A 730 42.32 -22.94 21.17
N ASN A 731 41.94 -22.66 19.91
CA ASN A 731 42.70 -22.81 18.65
C ASN A 731 41.77 -22.54 17.48
N ARG A 732 41.99 -21.52 16.68
CA ARG A 732 42.69 -21.40 15.38
C ARG A 732 42.59 -22.64 14.50
N VAL A 733 42.08 -22.41 13.27
CA VAL A 733 42.78 -22.63 11.99
C VAL A 733 41.91 -22.12 10.81
N HIS A 734 42.47 -21.26 9.97
CA HIS A 734 42.21 -20.90 8.58
C HIS A 734 42.96 -21.92 7.69
N PRO A 735 42.98 -21.82 6.34
CA PRO A 735 42.06 -21.42 5.24
C PRO A 735 42.12 -22.39 4.03
N SER A 736 41.46 -22.12 2.94
CA SER A 736 41.94 -22.25 1.54
C SER A 736 40.74 -22.15 0.55
N THR A 737 40.73 -21.16 -0.25
CA THR A 737 41.19 -21.04 -1.66
C THR A 737 40.50 -21.98 -2.69
N GLY A 738 39.95 -21.33 -3.73
CA GLY A 738 39.63 -21.97 -4.99
C GLY A 738 38.73 -21.12 -5.87
N THR A 739 39.32 -20.30 -6.70
CA THR A 739 38.82 -19.73 -7.96
C THR A 739 39.21 -20.64 -9.13
N PRO A 740 38.94 -20.31 -10.39
CA PRO A 740 37.76 -19.90 -11.20
C PRO A 740 37.64 -20.70 -12.53
N SER A 741 36.68 -20.44 -13.37
CA SER A 741 36.79 -20.49 -14.85
C SER A 741 35.48 -19.96 -15.49
N THR A 742 35.57 -18.88 -16.16
CA THR A 742 35.78 -18.52 -17.57
C THR A 742 34.69 -18.97 -18.54
N GLY A 743 33.97 -18.03 -19.06
CA GLY A 743 33.81 -17.52 -20.40
C GLY A 743 32.75 -18.13 -21.31
N PRO A 744 32.52 -17.62 -22.50
CA PRO A 744 32.15 -16.25 -22.85
C PRO A 744 30.83 -16.12 -23.69
N PRO A 745 30.60 -15.03 -24.44
CA PRO A 745 29.27 -14.45 -24.70
C PRO A 745 28.70 -14.67 -26.10
N LYS A 746 27.39 -14.39 -26.31
CA LYS A 746 26.86 -14.00 -27.63
C LYS A 746 25.65 -13.08 -27.54
N THR A 747 25.84 -11.88 -27.93
CA THR A 747 25.13 -10.96 -28.87
C THR A 747 23.65 -11.19 -29.15
N GLY A 748 22.85 -10.11 -28.98
CA GLY A 748 21.53 -9.96 -29.59
C GLY A 748 20.82 -8.70 -29.13
N LEU A 749 20.66 -7.78 -30.04
CA LEU A 749 20.13 -6.40 -29.97
C LEU A 749 18.67 -6.25 -29.48
N PRO A 750 18.22 -5.02 -29.19
CA PRO A 750 17.12 -4.72 -28.28
C PRO A 750 15.75 -4.57 -28.96
N ARG A 751 14.69 -4.91 -28.27
CA ARG A 751 13.34 -4.43 -28.58
C ARG A 751 12.76 -3.74 -27.36
N THR A 752 12.42 -2.50 -27.55
CA THR A 752 11.65 -1.59 -26.74
C THR A 752 10.32 -2.20 -26.31
N GLY A 753 10.11 -2.27 -25.00
CA GLY A 753 8.82 -2.63 -24.38
C GLY A 753 8.49 -1.66 -23.27
N LEU A 754 7.38 -0.96 -23.44
CA LEU A 754 6.76 -0.08 -22.46
C LEU A 754 6.36 -0.83 -21.16
N PRO A 755 6.40 -0.19 -19.99
CA PRO A 755 6.03 -0.83 -18.75
C PRO A 755 4.50 -0.90 -18.61
N SER A 756 3.97 -2.10 -18.45
CA SER A 756 2.61 -2.36 -18.03
C SER A 756 2.46 -2.02 -16.56
N THR A 757 1.71 -0.97 -16.25
CA THR A 757 1.24 -0.67 -14.90
C THR A 757 0.18 -1.69 -14.48
N GLU A 758 0.51 -2.60 -13.60
CA GLU A 758 -0.46 -3.39 -12.84
C GLU A 758 -1.24 -2.44 -11.91
N ARG A 759 -2.47 -2.16 -12.28
CA ARG A 759 -3.46 -1.60 -11.35
C ARG A 759 -4.14 -2.75 -10.62
N THR A 760 -3.82 -2.93 -9.37
CA THR A 760 -4.57 -3.77 -8.44
C THR A 760 -5.92 -3.09 -8.18
N VAL A 761 -6.98 -3.63 -8.75
CA VAL A 761 -8.34 -3.21 -8.46
C VAL A 761 -8.81 -3.99 -7.24
N THR A 762 -8.86 -3.31 -6.09
CA THR A 762 -9.53 -3.82 -4.89
C THR A 762 -11.04 -3.61 -5.06
N GLY A 763 -11.75 -4.67 -5.42
CA GLY A 763 -13.21 -4.67 -5.53
C GLY A 763 -13.87 -4.69 -4.15
N VAL A 764 -14.89 -3.87 -3.99
CA VAL A 764 -15.79 -3.85 -2.84
C VAL A 764 -16.77 -5.02 -2.93
N ALA A 765 -16.96 -5.70 -1.82
CA ALA A 765 -17.80 -6.89 -1.72
C ALA A 765 -19.29 -6.56 -1.91
N SER A 766 -19.77 -6.74 -3.09
CA SER A 766 -21.16 -7.14 -3.30
C SER A 766 -21.29 -8.61 -2.99
N THR A 767 -22.46 -9.05 -2.60
CA THR A 767 -22.77 -10.43 -2.25
C THR A 767 -22.67 -11.35 -3.48
N VAL A 768 -21.45 -11.52 -3.96
CA VAL A 768 -21.08 -12.52 -4.97
C VAL A 768 -20.26 -13.56 -4.24
N ILE A 769 -20.65 -14.80 -4.32
CA ILE A 769 -19.92 -15.93 -3.75
C ILE A 769 -18.99 -16.47 -4.84
N PRO A 770 -17.70 -16.16 -4.83
CA PRO A 770 -16.77 -16.70 -5.81
C PRO A 770 -16.08 -17.96 -5.28
N VAL A 771 -16.02 -18.98 -6.09
CA VAL A 771 -15.16 -20.15 -5.86
C VAL A 771 -13.71 -19.79 -6.16
N ARG A 772 -12.88 -19.74 -5.13
CA ARG A 772 -11.46 -19.37 -5.24
C ARG A 772 -10.57 -20.62 -5.17
N ALA A 773 -9.76 -20.86 -6.19
CA ALA A 773 -8.71 -21.85 -6.12
C ALA A 773 -7.54 -21.36 -5.20
N PRO A 774 -6.94 -22.24 -4.38
CA PRO A 774 -5.85 -21.86 -3.49
C PRO A 774 -4.57 -21.58 -4.27
N ALA A 775 -3.87 -20.53 -3.87
CA ALA A 775 -2.50 -20.25 -4.32
C ALA A 775 -1.56 -21.29 -3.68
N VAL A 776 -0.93 -22.11 -4.51
CA VAL A 776 0.17 -23.00 -4.09
C VAL A 776 1.39 -22.14 -3.79
N THR A 777 1.66 -21.91 -2.53
CA THR A 777 2.99 -21.47 -2.08
C THR A 777 3.88 -22.70 -2.01
N GLY A 778 4.83 -22.81 -2.96
CA GLY A 778 5.86 -23.83 -2.95
C GLY A 778 6.70 -23.78 -1.68
N ARG A 779 6.64 -24.81 -0.88
CA ARG A 779 7.70 -25.23 0.02
C ARG A 779 8.30 -26.50 -0.51
N THR A 780 9.54 -26.44 -0.92
CA THR A 780 10.43 -27.55 -1.19
C THR A 780 10.47 -28.48 0.01
N ALA A 781 9.89 -29.65 -0.12
CA ALA A 781 10.08 -30.76 0.79
C ALA A 781 11.03 -31.74 0.11
N THR A 782 12.17 -31.98 0.73
CA THR A 782 13.17 -32.97 0.44
C THR A 782 12.55 -34.38 0.37
N ALA A 783 12.64 -35.00 -0.79
CA ALA A 783 12.28 -36.39 -1.01
C ALA A 783 13.27 -37.30 -0.27
N ARG A 784 12.77 -38.07 0.67
CA ARG A 784 13.45 -39.30 1.14
C ARG A 784 12.97 -40.46 0.28
N THR A 785 13.89 -41.02 -0.45
CA THR A 785 13.76 -42.27 -1.19
C THR A 785 13.57 -43.44 -0.20
N VAL A 786 12.47 -44.13 -0.29
CA VAL A 786 12.29 -45.45 0.32
C VAL A 786 12.17 -46.44 -0.82
N THR A 787 13.15 -47.31 -0.95
CA THR A 787 13.22 -48.48 -1.83
C THR A 787 12.19 -49.51 -1.37
N ALA A 788 11.38 -49.99 -2.30
CA ALA A 788 10.56 -51.18 -2.14
C ALA A 788 11.29 -52.38 -2.72
N PRO A 789 11.10 -53.59 -2.15
CA PRO A 789 11.67 -54.81 -2.72
C PRO A 789 10.72 -55.42 -3.78
N GLU A 790 11.34 -55.93 -4.82
CA GLU A 790 10.76 -56.80 -5.84
C GLU A 790 10.23 -58.11 -5.25
N GLY A 791 9.12 -58.56 -5.74
CA GLY A 791 8.59 -59.90 -5.52
C GLY A 791 7.73 -60.27 -6.72
N SER A 792 8.28 -61.13 -7.55
CA SER A 792 7.65 -61.80 -8.67
C SER A 792 6.60 -62.80 -8.18
N ILE A 793 5.65 -63.12 -9.03
CA ILE A 793 5.22 -64.51 -9.41
C ILE A 793 3.76 -64.54 -9.89
N ASP A 794 3.67 -64.97 -11.12
CA ASP A 794 2.74 -65.90 -11.81
C ASP A 794 1.24 -65.74 -11.92
N ASP A 795 0.84 -65.73 -13.16
CA ASP A 795 -0.24 -66.46 -13.88
C ASP A 795 -1.20 -67.32 -13.07
N ASP A 796 -2.50 -67.16 -13.27
CA ASP A 796 -3.40 -68.08 -13.91
C ASP A 796 -4.90 -67.66 -13.85
N GLN A 797 -5.49 -67.68 -15.02
CA GLN A 797 -6.84 -68.13 -15.45
C GLN A 797 -7.98 -68.17 -14.39
N GLN A 798 -8.99 -67.42 -14.51
CA GLN A 798 -10.34 -67.72 -15.06
C GLN A 798 -11.22 -66.49 -15.15
#